data_8f123755daa369c6b6fec2a59b644aec
#
_entry.id   8f123755daa369c6b6fec2a59b644aec
#
_cell.length_a   1.000
_cell.length_b   1.000
_cell.length_c   1.000
_cell.angle_alpha   90.00
_cell.angle_beta   90.00
_cell.angle_gamma   90.00
#
_symmetry.space_group_name_H-M   'P 1'
#
loop_
_entity.id
_entity.type
_entity.pdbx_description
1 polymer ?
#
loop_
_entity_poly.entity_id
_entity_poly.type
_entity_poly.pdbx_seq_one_letter_code
_entity_poly.pdbx_strand_id
1 'polypeptide(L)'
;MSLTCFRGRALGLPRVAFVVAMSALLGASMAGAQVTDPVTATRSALQKAKTQAAKQPRASIVSRETYLRRPEIVDVRLSPDGRHLSFLRRNDRGVDVMLQNVSSGAQMRIVAGLQRAETAWSGDGRRLWLADEQGLAVIETAGLSPKRVLKWDPRVKQRLWAVDARTPQYAVIHEKVAERGAERHRYLRVDAQGKTRLLLEAAWPLRNALLNTDGELAFTAAFDGPRFETVIRQHTATGPRELLRCSSLEECRLVGYNQAQQTLWLLSQHEEDKLALRRWRKEAGRWETLHRDPAAVADADAVLWSAARENWLAIAYHGARRRWYGNGIGTRALLAAIQQQLPDANLQLSATTDGRLWLVGAQQADRAQDRHYLYRPEQSRLEPLFAREDAAKRMSPPGTAMHPVSYRARDGMLLHGYVLLPSGIAPGKAPLIAWLHGGPITRLYDRYDPSIQLLVNRGYAVFIPNFRASTGYGLDYVLSANGDVGNGRVLADIIDGLDFLLAQGIGDRDQQAVMGMSFGGYASLLALSHHPARFRFAFAGAPPTEYGWIKQWQAEHDSDALRPEGPPLSLQFPQLGFRYKDAAWRQKMHRESPLAALGALQAPAYIWAGAHDDRVPLKSIVHYVGEARRLGKSLSLLIDPDARHVPESVLGAEAFLYLIEIAAHRHLGGGLSSVSPELRAFLRRNVRIDIDARR
;
A
#
# COMPACT_ATOMS: atom_id res chain seq x y z
N MET A 1 76.96 13.02 -26.40
CA MET A 1 77.71 14.28 -26.27
C MET A 1 76.92 15.16 -25.32
N SER A 2 77.43 15.20 -24.09
CA SER A 2 78.06 16.32 -23.36
C SER A 2 77.07 17.39 -22.96
N LEU A 3 76.63 17.36 -21.69
CA LEU A 3 77.10 18.13 -20.53
C LEU A 3 76.95 19.66 -20.65
N THR A 4 76.17 20.30 -19.84
CA THR A 4 76.68 21.05 -18.69
C THR A 4 75.62 21.52 -17.71
N CYS A 5 75.97 21.41 -16.45
CA CYS A 5 75.33 21.90 -15.20
C CYS A 5 75.18 23.43 -15.12
N PHE A 6 74.20 23.96 -14.42
CA PHE A 6 74.43 25.07 -13.46
C PHE A 6 73.53 24.91 -12.21
N ARG A 7 74.17 25.05 -11.05
CA ARG A 7 73.61 25.06 -9.71
C ARG A 7 72.99 26.42 -9.36
N GLY A 8 71.91 26.42 -8.65
CA GLY A 8 71.38 27.59 -7.94
C GLY A 8 70.54 27.18 -6.72
N ARG A 9 70.95 27.63 -5.55
CA ARG A 9 70.67 27.26 -4.18
C ARG A 9 69.17 27.40 -3.75
N ALA A 10 68.82 26.56 -2.85
CA ALA A 10 67.62 26.40 -2.02
C ALA A 10 67.14 27.63 -1.23
N LEU A 11 65.86 27.76 -1.04
CA LEU A 11 65.25 28.21 0.23
C LEU A 11 64.05 27.31 0.49
N GLY A 12 64.13 26.54 1.58
CA GLY A 12 63.10 25.63 1.99
C GLY A 12 61.99 26.32 2.78
N LEU A 13 60.78 25.82 2.60
CA LEU A 13 59.68 25.93 3.57
C LEU A 13 58.81 24.67 3.46
N PRO A 14 58.17 24.18 4.55
CA PRO A 14 57.94 22.75 4.77
C PRO A 14 56.61 22.25 4.13
N ARG A 15 56.75 21.25 3.26
CA ARG A 15 55.62 20.51 2.65
C ARG A 15 55.03 19.38 3.53
N VAL A 16 55.23 19.39 4.83
CA VAL A 16 54.84 18.27 5.72
C VAL A 16 53.55 18.57 6.50
N ALA A 17 53.06 19.82 6.59
CA ALA A 17 51.89 20.14 7.41
C ALA A 17 50.52 20.00 6.68
N PHE A 18 50.50 19.88 5.36
CA PHE A 18 49.22 19.83 4.59
C PHE A 18 48.71 18.42 4.34
N VAL A 19 49.54 17.38 4.40
CA VAL A 19 49.13 15.99 4.17
C VAL A 19 48.54 15.36 5.43
N VAL A 20 48.95 15.79 6.63
CA VAL A 20 48.43 15.27 7.89
C VAL A 20 47.03 15.86 8.23
N ALA A 21 46.73 17.10 7.79
CA ALA A 21 45.41 17.70 8.01
C ALA A 21 44.33 17.13 7.11
N MET A 22 44.65 16.68 5.88
CA MET A 22 43.68 16.04 4.98
C MET A 22 43.42 14.58 5.36
N SER A 23 44.34 13.88 5.97
CA SER A 23 44.15 12.50 6.50
C SER A 23 43.28 12.49 7.78
N ALA A 24 43.33 13.56 8.59
CA ALA A 24 42.53 13.68 9.80
C ALA A 24 41.03 14.06 9.46
N LEU A 25 40.78 14.75 8.36
CA LEU A 25 39.43 15.07 7.90
C LEU A 25 38.77 13.91 7.15
N LEU A 26 39.51 13.00 6.56
CA LEU A 26 39.00 11.76 5.94
C LEU A 26 38.83 10.62 6.95
N GLY A 27 39.46 10.68 8.11
CA GLY A 27 39.33 9.69 9.20
C GLY A 27 38.14 9.97 10.13
N ALA A 28 37.59 11.18 10.15
CA ALA A 28 36.43 11.55 11.01
C ALA A 28 35.07 11.25 10.41
N SER A 29 34.99 10.75 9.17
CA SER A 29 33.71 10.47 8.46
C SER A 29 33.30 9.00 8.47
N MET A 30 34.03 8.14 9.13
CA MET A 30 33.70 6.71 9.34
C MET A 30 33.57 6.36 10.83
N ALA A 31 33.26 7.34 11.68
CA ALA A 31 32.70 7.04 13.00
C ALA A 31 31.30 6.44 12.71
N GLY A 32 31.19 5.12 12.83
CA GLY A 32 29.98 4.37 12.62
C GLY A 32 28.83 5.04 13.34
N ALA A 33 27.85 5.52 12.58
CA ALA A 33 26.56 5.86 13.15
C ALA A 33 26.11 4.59 13.89
N GLN A 34 26.16 4.59 15.22
CA GLN A 34 25.59 3.52 16.02
C GLN A 34 24.15 3.38 15.56
N VAL A 35 23.82 2.26 14.94
CA VAL A 35 22.45 1.96 14.55
C VAL A 35 21.64 1.92 15.84
N THR A 36 20.95 3.01 16.13
CA THR A 36 20.12 3.12 17.33
C THR A 36 19.05 2.01 17.23
N ASP A 37 18.93 1.18 18.28
CA ASP A 37 17.87 0.17 18.34
C ASP A 37 16.50 0.80 18.00
N PRO A 38 15.73 0.21 17.07
CA PRO A 38 14.46 0.77 16.60
C PRO A 38 13.45 1.07 17.71
N VAL A 39 13.47 0.30 18.80
CA VAL A 39 12.59 0.53 19.96
C VAL A 39 13.03 1.78 20.72
N THR A 40 14.33 1.97 20.90
CA THR A 40 14.89 3.18 21.55
C THR A 40 14.62 4.43 20.72
N ALA A 41 14.78 4.36 19.39
CA ALA A 41 14.43 5.45 18.49
C ALA A 41 12.92 5.78 18.57
N THR A 42 12.06 4.76 18.64
CA THR A 42 10.62 4.91 18.84
C THR A 42 10.30 5.65 20.14
N ARG A 43 10.87 5.26 21.26
CA ARG A 43 10.64 5.94 22.56
C ARG A 43 10.96 7.42 22.52
N SER A 44 12.08 7.80 21.91
CA SER A 44 12.47 9.20 21.73
C SER A 44 11.49 9.97 20.84
N ALA A 45 11.06 9.39 19.72
CA ALA A 45 10.09 9.99 18.80
C ALA A 45 8.72 10.17 19.47
N LEU A 46 8.23 9.17 20.19
CA LEU A 46 6.96 9.22 20.92
C LEU A 46 6.97 10.31 22.02
N GLN A 47 8.09 10.52 22.70
CA GLN A 47 8.19 11.58 23.70
C GLN A 47 8.00 12.98 23.07
N LYS A 48 8.57 13.21 21.89
CA LYS A 48 8.37 14.46 21.13
C LYS A 48 6.92 14.59 20.68
N ALA A 49 6.33 13.54 20.14
CA ALA A 49 4.95 13.50 19.68
C ALA A 49 3.96 13.80 20.81
N LYS A 50 4.15 13.22 21.99
CA LYS A 50 3.35 13.49 23.19
C LYS A 50 3.38 14.96 23.58
N THR A 51 4.57 15.54 23.64
CA THR A 51 4.74 16.96 23.99
C THR A 51 4.07 17.87 22.97
N GLN A 52 4.15 17.54 21.69
CA GLN A 52 3.52 18.29 20.60
C GLN A 52 1.99 18.20 20.68
N ALA A 53 1.43 16.99 20.81
CA ALA A 53 -0.02 16.77 20.88
C ALA A 53 -0.67 17.49 22.08
N ALA A 54 -0.03 17.43 23.25
CA ALA A 54 -0.53 18.10 24.47
C ALA A 54 -0.55 19.64 24.38
N LYS A 55 0.36 20.24 23.59
CA LYS A 55 0.44 21.69 23.40
C LYS A 55 -0.54 22.25 22.37
N GLN A 56 -1.08 21.40 21.50
CA GLN A 56 -2.04 21.84 20.48
C GLN A 56 -3.40 22.10 21.12
N PRO A 57 -4.19 23.04 20.59
CA PRO A 57 -5.58 23.21 21.03
C PRO A 57 -6.38 21.95 20.66
N ARG A 58 -7.42 21.68 21.46
CA ARG A 58 -8.34 20.58 21.13
C ARG A 58 -9.00 20.82 19.79
N ALA A 59 -9.00 19.83 18.93
CA ALA A 59 -9.62 19.91 17.61
C ALA A 59 -11.13 20.08 17.73
N SER A 60 -11.72 20.93 16.91
CA SER A 60 -13.18 21.00 16.74
C SER A 60 -13.69 19.70 16.09
N ILE A 61 -14.90 19.30 16.45
CA ILE A 61 -15.55 18.12 15.86
C ILE A 61 -15.92 18.44 14.42
N VAL A 62 -15.42 17.62 13.49
CA VAL A 62 -15.68 17.70 12.06
C VAL A 62 -16.75 16.67 11.68
N SER A 63 -17.68 17.02 10.77
CA SER A 63 -18.72 16.10 10.32
C SER A 63 -18.17 14.86 9.63
N ARG A 64 -18.86 13.73 9.72
CA ARG A 64 -18.45 12.46 9.07
C ARG A 64 -18.33 12.59 7.54
N GLU A 65 -19.23 13.32 6.90
CA GLU A 65 -19.24 13.58 5.47
C GLU A 65 -17.92 14.18 4.99
N THR A 66 -17.29 15.02 5.81
CA THR A 66 -16.01 15.64 5.46
C THR A 66 -14.91 14.60 5.32
N TYR A 67 -14.90 13.52 6.11
CA TYR A 67 -13.95 12.42 6.01
C TYR A 67 -14.20 11.52 4.80
N LEU A 68 -15.42 11.51 4.26
CA LEU A 68 -15.81 10.71 3.08
C LEU A 68 -15.54 11.42 1.76
N ARG A 69 -15.13 12.68 1.79
CA ARG A 69 -14.74 13.42 0.57
C ARG A 69 -13.56 12.73 -0.09
N ARG A 70 -13.77 12.31 -1.34
CA ARG A 70 -12.72 11.69 -2.15
C ARG A 70 -11.77 12.75 -2.70
N PRO A 71 -10.48 12.44 -2.88
CA PRO A 71 -9.55 13.29 -3.60
C PRO A 71 -10.12 13.67 -4.97
N GLU A 72 -10.07 14.97 -5.32
CA GLU A 72 -10.58 15.42 -6.62
C GLU A 72 -9.58 15.12 -7.73
N ILE A 73 -8.29 15.36 -7.47
CA ILE A 73 -7.21 15.12 -8.43
C ILE A 73 -6.53 13.82 -8.07
N VAL A 74 -6.51 12.89 -9.02
CA VAL A 74 -5.86 11.58 -8.87
C VAL A 74 -5.13 11.21 -10.16
N ASP A 75 -4.26 10.19 -10.07
CA ASP A 75 -3.50 9.63 -11.20
C ASP A 75 -2.72 10.69 -12.01
N VAL A 76 -2.00 11.55 -11.30
CA VAL A 76 -1.16 12.59 -11.93
C VAL A 76 0.07 11.93 -12.53
N ARG A 77 0.30 12.17 -13.82
CA ARG A 77 1.41 11.58 -14.60
C ARG A 77 2.11 12.65 -15.44
N LEU A 78 3.44 12.61 -15.41
CA LEU A 78 4.28 13.44 -16.26
C LEU A 78 4.55 12.72 -17.58
N SER A 79 4.40 13.42 -18.72
CA SER A 79 4.82 12.87 -20.01
C SER A 79 6.35 12.69 -20.04
N PRO A 80 6.88 11.63 -20.66
CA PRO A 80 8.32 11.38 -20.72
C PRO A 80 9.15 12.48 -21.36
N ASP A 81 8.55 13.31 -22.24
CA ASP A 81 9.17 14.47 -22.85
C ASP A 81 9.07 15.76 -22.00
N GLY A 82 8.37 15.70 -20.86
CA GLY A 82 8.21 16.81 -19.92
C GLY A 82 7.29 17.94 -20.35
N ARG A 83 6.57 17.80 -21.46
CA ARG A 83 5.72 18.88 -22.00
C ARG A 83 4.33 18.91 -21.38
N HIS A 84 3.83 17.76 -20.90
CA HIS A 84 2.47 17.62 -20.43
C HIS A 84 2.39 16.88 -19.09
N LEU A 85 1.36 17.22 -18.31
CA LEU A 85 0.84 16.41 -17.21
C LEU A 85 -0.53 15.90 -17.62
N SER A 86 -0.81 14.62 -17.42
CA SER A 86 -2.17 14.08 -17.44
C SER A 86 -2.60 13.80 -16.00
N PHE A 87 -3.89 13.99 -15.71
CA PHE A 87 -4.50 13.66 -14.44
C PHE A 87 -5.99 13.38 -14.59
N LEU A 88 -6.56 12.68 -13.62
CA LEU A 88 -7.99 12.48 -13.56
C LEU A 88 -8.60 13.45 -12.54
N ARG A 89 -9.66 14.14 -12.94
CA ARG A 89 -10.44 15.02 -12.06
C ARG A 89 -11.78 14.35 -11.76
N ARG A 90 -12.04 14.03 -10.52
CA ARG A 90 -13.32 13.49 -10.05
C ARG A 90 -14.38 14.58 -9.95
N ASN A 91 -15.60 14.26 -10.32
CA ASN A 91 -16.79 15.08 -10.16
C ASN A 91 -18.01 14.18 -9.91
N ASP A 92 -19.18 14.78 -9.78
CA ASP A 92 -20.43 14.05 -9.48
C ASP A 92 -20.88 13.08 -10.60
N ARG A 93 -20.33 13.22 -11.82
CA ARG A 93 -20.67 12.39 -12.98
C ARG A 93 -19.66 11.26 -13.22
N GLY A 94 -18.57 11.23 -12.46
CA GLY A 94 -17.47 10.26 -12.64
C GLY A 94 -16.10 10.92 -12.64
N VAL A 95 -15.27 10.63 -13.65
CA VAL A 95 -13.94 11.20 -13.81
C VAL A 95 -13.77 11.87 -15.18
N ASP A 96 -13.12 13.01 -15.19
CA ASP A 96 -12.67 13.71 -16.40
C ASP A 96 -11.19 13.46 -16.61
N VAL A 97 -10.77 13.21 -17.84
CA VAL A 97 -9.35 13.13 -18.23
C VAL A 97 -8.89 14.53 -18.55
N MET A 98 -7.90 15.02 -17.82
CA MET A 98 -7.33 16.35 -17.95
C MET A 98 -5.91 16.28 -18.48
N LEU A 99 -5.55 17.27 -19.28
CA LEU A 99 -4.18 17.51 -19.73
C LEU A 99 -3.77 18.93 -19.33
N GLN A 100 -2.56 19.08 -18.80
CA GLN A 100 -1.96 20.37 -18.48
C GLN A 100 -0.65 20.54 -19.26
N ASN A 101 -0.48 21.66 -19.91
CA ASN A 101 0.82 22.05 -20.49
C ASN A 101 1.74 22.48 -19.35
N VAL A 102 2.94 21.89 -19.28
CA VAL A 102 3.89 22.12 -18.17
C VAL A 102 4.45 23.54 -18.18
N SER A 103 4.69 24.13 -19.36
CA SER A 103 5.31 25.45 -19.46
C SER A 103 4.35 26.61 -19.21
N SER A 104 3.11 26.52 -19.73
CA SER A 104 2.09 27.56 -19.56
C SER A 104 1.18 27.36 -18.36
N GLY A 105 1.11 26.15 -17.79
CA GLY A 105 0.16 25.78 -16.76
C GLY A 105 -1.30 25.64 -17.25
N ALA A 106 -1.55 25.87 -18.56
CA ALA A 106 -2.89 25.79 -19.13
C ALA A 106 -3.45 24.35 -19.04
N GLN A 107 -4.67 24.23 -18.51
CA GLN A 107 -5.37 22.96 -18.36
C GLN A 107 -6.47 22.82 -19.41
N MET A 108 -6.64 21.62 -19.94
CA MET A 108 -7.70 21.26 -20.88
C MET A 108 -8.35 19.95 -20.45
N ARG A 109 -9.67 19.88 -20.54
CA ARG A 109 -10.44 18.64 -20.37
C ARG A 109 -10.51 17.92 -21.73
N ILE A 110 -9.98 16.71 -21.79
CA ILE A 110 -9.92 15.89 -23.02
C ILE A 110 -11.13 14.98 -23.13
N VAL A 111 -11.52 14.31 -22.04
CA VAL A 111 -12.71 13.45 -21.98
C VAL A 111 -13.42 13.74 -20.67
N ALA A 112 -14.77 13.70 -20.71
CA ALA A 112 -15.60 14.01 -19.55
C ALA A 112 -16.49 12.84 -19.14
N GLY A 113 -16.76 12.72 -17.84
CA GLY A 113 -17.85 11.91 -17.29
C GLY A 113 -17.68 10.41 -17.43
N LEU A 114 -16.44 9.91 -17.51
CA LEU A 114 -16.17 8.47 -17.53
C LEU A 114 -16.47 7.84 -16.16
N GLN A 115 -16.97 6.62 -16.14
CA GLN A 115 -17.16 5.87 -14.89
C GLN A 115 -15.83 5.39 -14.33
N ARG A 116 -14.90 5.03 -15.21
CA ARG A 116 -13.52 4.66 -14.88
C ARG A 116 -12.57 5.13 -15.99
N ALA A 117 -11.35 5.45 -15.64
CA ALA A 117 -10.31 5.76 -16.59
C ALA A 117 -8.96 5.28 -16.04
N GLU A 118 -8.15 4.71 -16.92
CA GLU A 118 -6.75 4.39 -16.70
C GLU A 118 -5.94 5.01 -17.84
N THR A 119 -4.89 5.77 -17.49
CA THR A 119 -4.07 6.45 -18.49
C THR A 119 -2.62 5.98 -18.46
N ALA A 120 -1.94 5.97 -19.61
CA ALA A 120 -0.53 5.67 -19.69
C ALA A 120 0.12 6.45 -20.85
N TRP A 121 1.26 7.09 -20.58
CA TRP A 121 2.03 7.79 -21.60
C TRP A 121 2.84 6.81 -22.46
N SER A 122 2.89 7.04 -23.77
CA SER A 122 3.91 6.42 -24.63
C SER A 122 5.31 6.92 -24.25
N GLY A 123 6.35 6.09 -24.45
CA GLY A 123 7.70 6.41 -24.02
C GLY A 123 8.32 7.66 -24.67
N ASP A 124 7.78 8.11 -25.80
CA ASP A 124 8.17 9.34 -26.50
C ASP A 124 7.36 10.58 -26.07
N GLY A 125 6.36 10.41 -25.17
CA GLY A 125 5.50 11.50 -24.69
C GLY A 125 4.49 12.03 -25.71
N ARG A 126 4.40 11.43 -26.92
CA ARG A 126 3.53 11.92 -28.00
C ARG A 126 2.10 11.40 -27.91
N ARG A 127 1.87 10.33 -27.14
CA ARG A 127 0.55 9.69 -27.00
C ARG A 127 0.21 9.45 -25.55
N LEU A 128 -1.04 9.71 -25.23
CA LEU A 128 -1.67 9.25 -23.99
C LEU A 128 -2.66 8.14 -24.35
N TRP A 129 -2.39 6.94 -23.89
CA TRP A 129 -3.32 5.81 -23.97
C TRP A 129 -4.36 5.95 -22.86
N LEU A 130 -5.62 5.72 -23.20
CA LEU A 130 -6.76 5.81 -22.29
C LEU A 130 -7.58 4.53 -22.38
N ALA A 131 -7.67 3.76 -21.30
CA ALA A 131 -8.62 2.68 -21.15
C ALA A 131 -9.79 3.15 -20.27
N ASP A 132 -11.00 2.99 -20.75
CA ASP A 132 -12.25 3.32 -20.06
C ASP A 132 -13.24 2.15 -20.11
N GLU A 133 -14.48 2.37 -19.71
CA GLU A 133 -15.53 1.34 -19.72
C GLU A 133 -15.92 0.86 -21.13
N GLN A 134 -15.59 1.61 -22.19
CA GLN A 134 -15.96 1.30 -23.57
C GLN A 134 -14.83 0.62 -24.36
N GLY A 135 -13.56 0.83 -23.97
CA GLY A 135 -12.43 0.30 -24.73
C GLY A 135 -11.12 1.03 -24.51
N LEU A 136 -10.22 0.87 -25.48
CA LEU A 136 -8.93 1.55 -25.54
C LEU A 136 -9.00 2.71 -26.55
N ALA A 137 -8.59 3.89 -26.14
CA ALA A 137 -8.40 5.06 -26.97
C ALA A 137 -6.96 5.57 -26.93
N VAL A 138 -6.56 6.29 -27.95
CA VAL A 138 -5.29 7.02 -28.02
C VAL A 138 -5.57 8.51 -28.22
N ILE A 139 -4.80 9.35 -27.54
CA ILE A 139 -4.84 10.81 -27.63
C ILE A 139 -3.46 11.26 -28.10
N GLU A 140 -3.35 11.72 -29.33
CA GLU A 140 -2.13 12.32 -29.86
C GLU A 140 -1.99 13.74 -29.29
N THR A 141 -0.82 14.07 -28.72
CA THR A 141 -0.59 15.38 -28.09
C THR A 141 -0.65 16.54 -29.07
N ALA A 142 -0.44 16.30 -30.35
CA ALA A 142 -0.55 17.30 -31.39
C ALA A 142 -1.99 17.75 -31.71
N GLY A 143 -2.98 16.84 -31.55
CA GLY A 143 -4.38 17.11 -31.93
C GLY A 143 -5.34 17.11 -30.73
N LEU A 144 -4.93 16.55 -29.59
CA LEU A 144 -5.68 16.47 -28.31
C LEU A 144 -7.09 15.85 -28.39
N SER A 145 -7.38 15.15 -29.50
CA SER A 145 -8.67 14.48 -29.71
C SER A 145 -8.55 12.99 -29.44
N PRO A 146 -9.40 12.41 -28.59
CA PRO A 146 -9.39 10.97 -28.32
C PRO A 146 -9.88 10.19 -29.55
N LYS A 147 -9.12 9.21 -30.00
CA LYS A 147 -9.48 8.25 -31.03
C LYS A 147 -9.65 6.88 -30.42
N ARG A 148 -10.86 6.31 -30.47
CA ARG A 148 -11.12 4.93 -30.07
C ARG A 148 -10.43 3.98 -31.05
N VAL A 149 -9.46 3.18 -30.56
CA VAL A 149 -8.70 2.21 -31.36
C VAL A 149 -9.18 0.79 -31.16
N LEU A 150 -9.78 0.48 -29.99
CA LEU A 150 -10.35 -0.81 -29.70
C LEU A 150 -11.59 -0.65 -28.82
N LYS A 151 -12.69 -1.35 -29.16
CA LYS A 151 -13.85 -1.51 -28.28
C LYS A 151 -13.68 -2.79 -27.47
N TRP A 152 -14.09 -2.76 -26.18
CA TRP A 152 -14.09 -3.99 -25.39
C TRP A 152 -15.14 -4.97 -25.89
N ASP A 153 -14.76 -6.26 -25.99
CA ASP A 153 -15.72 -7.34 -26.22
C ASP A 153 -16.41 -7.67 -24.88
N PRO A 154 -17.75 -7.51 -24.78
CA PRO A 154 -18.48 -7.76 -23.54
C PRO A 154 -18.41 -9.23 -23.04
N ARG A 155 -17.99 -10.15 -23.91
CA ARG A 155 -17.83 -11.58 -23.58
C ARG A 155 -16.49 -11.88 -22.95
N VAL A 156 -15.54 -10.92 -22.97
CA VAL A 156 -14.16 -11.09 -22.54
C VAL A 156 -13.80 -10.02 -21.52
N LYS A 157 -13.13 -10.40 -20.45
CA LYS A 157 -12.57 -9.41 -19.51
C LYS A 157 -11.29 -8.84 -20.10
N GLN A 158 -11.33 -7.59 -20.52
CA GLN A 158 -10.22 -6.89 -21.15
C GLN A 158 -9.78 -5.68 -20.33
N ARG A 159 -8.47 -5.38 -20.38
CA ARG A 159 -7.88 -4.18 -19.76
C ARG A 159 -6.60 -3.75 -20.46
N LEU A 160 -6.24 -2.49 -20.30
CA LEU A 160 -4.89 -2.04 -20.59
C LEU A 160 -3.95 -2.72 -19.60
N TRP A 161 -2.91 -3.39 -20.10
CA TRP A 161 -1.97 -4.13 -19.26
C TRP A 161 -0.64 -3.42 -19.11
N ALA A 162 -0.09 -2.88 -20.21
CA ALA A 162 1.19 -2.18 -20.19
C ALA A 162 1.34 -1.24 -21.40
N VAL A 163 2.16 -0.21 -21.22
CA VAL A 163 2.78 0.59 -22.29
C VAL A 163 4.27 0.58 -22.03
N ASP A 164 5.04 -0.04 -22.93
CA ASP A 164 6.50 -0.12 -22.80
C ASP A 164 7.14 1.16 -23.38
N ALA A 165 8.03 1.78 -22.61
CA ALA A 165 8.69 3.01 -23.02
C ALA A 165 9.57 2.87 -24.28
N ARG A 166 10.03 1.65 -24.61
CA ARG A 166 10.86 1.35 -25.77
C ARG A 166 10.05 1.15 -27.06
N THR A 167 8.74 0.96 -26.93
CA THR A 167 7.83 0.71 -28.05
C THR A 167 6.69 1.73 -28.04
N PRO A 168 6.97 3.03 -28.24
CA PRO A 168 6.01 4.11 -28.04
C PRO A 168 4.78 4.05 -28.94
N GLN A 169 4.85 3.27 -30.03
CA GLN A 169 3.76 3.09 -30.97
C GLN A 169 2.72 2.06 -30.52
N TYR A 170 2.98 1.31 -29.44
CA TYR A 170 2.11 0.22 -29.01
C TYR A 170 1.65 0.34 -27.56
N ALA A 171 0.44 -0.18 -27.32
CA ALA A 171 -0.01 -0.61 -25.99
C ALA A 171 -0.15 -2.12 -25.97
N VAL A 172 -0.13 -2.73 -24.79
CA VAL A 172 -0.44 -4.15 -24.58
C VAL A 172 -1.72 -4.26 -23.79
N ILE A 173 -2.69 -5.01 -24.29
CA ILE A 173 -3.91 -5.36 -23.58
C ILE A 173 -3.85 -6.81 -23.09
N HIS A 174 -4.48 -7.05 -21.98
CA HIS A 174 -4.71 -8.38 -21.42
C HIS A 174 -6.18 -8.76 -21.59
N GLU A 175 -6.41 -9.95 -22.09
CA GLU A 175 -7.73 -10.58 -22.21
C GLU A 175 -7.79 -11.84 -21.35
N LYS A 176 -8.84 -11.97 -20.56
CA LYS A 176 -9.18 -13.19 -19.84
C LYS A 176 -10.38 -13.83 -20.52
N VAL A 177 -10.17 -14.98 -21.17
CA VAL A 177 -11.16 -15.70 -21.97
C VAL A 177 -11.47 -17.03 -21.31
N ALA A 178 -12.74 -17.40 -21.25
CA ALA A 178 -13.18 -18.73 -20.84
C ALA A 178 -13.43 -19.58 -22.10
N GLU A 179 -12.59 -20.59 -22.32
CA GLU A 179 -12.72 -21.53 -23.46
C GLU A 179 -12.80 -22.97 -22.97
N ARG A 180 -13.87 -23.67 -23.34
CA ARG A 180 -14.08 -25.10 -23.03
C ARG A 180 -13.91 -25.44 -21.53
N GLY A 181 -14.35 -24.51 -20.65
CA GLY A 181 -14.25 -24.69 -19.19
C GLY A 181 -12.88 -24.38 -18.58
N ALA A 182 -11.92 -23.90 -19.38
CA ALA A 182 -10.62 -23.43 -18.89
C ALA A 182 -10.46 -21.92 -19.13
N GLU A 183 -9.83 -21.24 -18.18
CA GLU A 183 -9.44 -19.84 -18.37
C GLU A 183 -8.15 -19.75 -19.18
N ARG A 184 -8.09 -18.78 -20.09
CA ARG A 184 -6.92 -18.43 -20.89
C ARG A 184 -6.64 -16.95 -20.78
N HIS A 185 -5.36 -16.60 -20.75
CA HIS A 185 -4.87 -15.24 -20.66
C HIS A 185 -4.12 -14.91 -21.94
N ARG A 186 -4.68 -13.97 -22.73
CA ARG A 186 -4.09 -13.49 -23.98
C ARG A 186 -3.49 -12.11 -23.79
N TYR A 187 -2.31 -11.89 -24.30
CA TYR A 187 -1.64 -10.60 -24.31
C TYR A 187 -1.48 -10.14 -25.75
N LEU A 188 -2.12 -9.04 -26.09
CA LEU A 188 -2.14 -8.51 -27.45
C LEU A 188 -1.49 -7.14 -27.49
N ARG A 189 -0.58 -6.97 -28.43
CA ARG A 189 -0.05 -5.67 -28.82
C ARG A 189 -1.08 -4.96 -29.69
N VAL A 190 -1.34 -3.68 -29.42
CA VAL A 190 -2.29 -2.82 -30.15
C VAL A 190 -1.59 -1.56 -30.60
N ASP A 191 -1.65 -1.20 -31.89
CA ASP A 191 -1.13 0.05 -32.41
C ASP A 191 -2.18 1.18 -32.37
N ALA A 192 -1.76 2.41 -32.71
CA ALA A 192 -2.63 3.60 -32.75
C ALA A 192 -3.70 3.55 -33.87
N GLN A 193 -3.66 2.57 -34.76
CA GLN A 193 -4.68 2.29 -35.78
C GLN A 193 -5.67 1.21 -35.32
N GLY A 194 -5.40 0.54 -34.19
CA GLY A 194 -6.23 -0.51 -33.65
C GLY A 194 -5.89 -1.91 -34.17
N LYS A 195 -4.78 -2.04 -34.92
CA LYS A 195 -4.30 -3.36 -35.36
C LYS A 195 -3.75 -4.10 -34.15
N THR A 196 -4.25 -5.32 -33.96
CA THR A 196 -3.85 -6.20 -32.86
C THR A 196 -2.92 -7.31 -33.35
N ARG A 197 -2.01 -7.72 -32.45
CA ARG A 197 -1.18 -8.91 -32.65
C ARG A 197 -1.04 -9.67 -31.34
N LEU A 198 -1.30 -10.97 -31.36
CA LEU A 198 -1.08 -11.84 -30.21
C LEU A 198 0.42 -11.95 -29.92
N LEU A 199 0.81 -11.62 -28.69
CA LEU A 199 2.17 -11.79 -28.17
C LEU A 199 2.32 -13.12 -27.43
N LEU A 200 1.31 -13.46 -26.62
CA LEU A 200 1.33 -14.68 -25.80
C LEU A 200 -0.09 -15.11 -25.46
N GLU A 201 -0.32 -16.42 -25.45
CA GLU A 201 -1.43 -17.04 -24.74
C GLU A 201 -0.88 -17.94 -23.64
N ALA A 202 -1.43 -17.84 -22.43
CA ALA A 202 -0.98 -18.57 -21.26
C ALA A 202 -2.18 -19.11 -20.46
N ALA A 203 -1.96 -20.23 -19.76
CA ALA A 203 -2.95 -20.79 -18.84
C ALA A 203 -3.13 -19.95 -17.58
N TRP A 204 -2.12 -19.18 -17.22
CA TRP A 204 -2.09 -18.33 -16.04
C TRP A 204 -1.69 -16.91 -16.39
N PRO A 205 -2.12 -15.88 -15.62
CA PRO A 205 -1.73 -14.52 -15.89
C PRO A 205 -0.21 -14.32 -15.75
N LEU A 206 0.36 -13.50 -16.62
CA LEU A 206 1.72 -12.99 -16.42
C LEU A 206 1.74 -12.07 -15.19
N ARG A 207 2.78 -12.19 -14.38
CA ARG A 207 3.07 -11.21 -13.35
C ARG A 207 3.58 -9.90 -13.97
N ASN A 208 4.51 -9.98 -14.89
CA ASN A 208 4.88 -8.90 -15.81
C ASN A 208 5.75 -9.42 -16.97
N ALA A 209 6.03 -8.54 -17.94
CA ALA A 209 6.92 -8.83 -19.07
C ALA A 209 7.71 -7.59 -19.49
N LEU A 210 8.79 -7.83 -20.23
CA LEU A 210 9.56 -6.78 -20.92
C LEU A 210 9.54 -7.08 -22.42
N LEU A 211 9.34 -6.02 -23.21
CA LEU A 211 9.39 -6.12 -24.67
C LEU A 211 10.79 -5.72 -25.16
N ASN A 212 11.17 -6.20 -26.35
CA ASN A 212 12.32 -5.68 -27.09
C ASN A 212 11.91 -4.43 -27.91
N THR A 213 12.84 -3.86 -28.66
CA THR A 213 12.60 -2.68 -29.51
C THR A 213 11.62 -2.93 -30.65
N ASP A 214 11.41 -4.18 -31.06
CA ASP A 214 10.47 -4.57 -32.12
C ASP A 214 9.05 -4.80 -31.56
N GLY A 215 8.86 -4.66 -30.22
CA GLY A 215 7.61 -4.86 -29.54
C GLY A 215 7.23 -6.35 -29.37
N GLU A 216 8.22 -7.23 -29.42
CA GLU A 216 8.09 -8.65 -29.12
C GLU A 216 8.50 -8.92 -27.67
N LEU A 217 8.08 -10.04 -27.09
CA LEU A 217 8.48 -10.44 -25.75
C LEU A 217 9.99 -10.69 -25.66
N ALA A 218 10.68 -10.00 -24.80
CA ALA A 218 12.07 -10.26 -24.45
C ALA A 218 12.17 -11.15 -23.21
N PHE A 219 11.39 -10.83 -22.18
CA PHE A 219 11.32 -11.59 -20.92
C PHE A 219 9.89 -11.64 -20.40
N THR A 220 9.57 -12.75 -19.73
CA THR A 220 8.31 -12.91 -18.99
C THR A 220 8.57 -13.39 -17.56
N ALA A 221 7.78 -12.90 -16.62
CA ALA A 221 7.58 -13.48 -15.30
C ALA A 221 6.17 -14.06 -15.25
N ALA A 222 6.03 -15.36 -15.13
CA ALA A 222 4.76 -16.06 -15.18
C ALA A 222 4.68 -17.18 -14.14
N PHE A 223 3.48 -17.47 -13.68
CA PHE A 223 3.24 -18.68 -12.89
C PHE A 223 3.42 -19.92 -13.76
N ASP A 224 4.02 -20.95 -13.20
CA ASP A 224 4.27 -22.22 -13.88
C ASP A 224 4.19 -23.42 -12.93
N GLY A 225 3.81 -24.56 -13.49
CA GLY A 225 3.75 -25.84 -12.81
C GLY A 225 2.68 -25.95 -11.73
N PRO A 226 2.54 -27.12 -11.11
CA PRO A 226 1.51 -27.41 -10.11
C PRO A 226 1.73 -26.70 -8.78
N ARG A 227 2.93 -26.15 -8.53
CA ARG A 227 3.26 -25.38 -7.33
C ARG A 227 3.07 -23.88 -7.50
N PHE A 228 2.69 -23.43 -8.71
CA PHE A 228 2.54 -21.99 -9.03
C PHE A 228 3.79 -21.17 -8.73
N GLU A 229 4.94 -21.70 -9.06
CA GLU A 229 6.21 -21.02 -8.95
C GLU A 229 6.27 -19.88 -9.98
N THR A 230 6.89 -18.76 -9.63
CA THR A 230 7.14 -17.68 -10.60
C THR A 230 8.39 -18.00 -11.39
N VAL A 231 8.25 -18.18 -12.71
CA VAL A 231 9.36 -18.47 -13.60
C VAL A 231 9.68 -17.27 -14.46
N ILE A 232 10.95 -16.86 -14.41
CA ILE A 232 11.52 -15.83 -15.28
C ILE A 232 12.05 -16.52 -16.52
N ARG A 233 11.50 -16.18 -17.71
CA ARG A 233 11.94 -16.72 -18.99
C ARG A 233 12.44 -15.62 -19.92
N GLN A 234 13.55 -15.89 -20.57
CA GLN A 234 14.04 -15.13 -21.73
C GLN A 234 13.43 -15.73 -23.00
N HIS A 235 12.86 -14.92 -23.86
CA HIS A 235 12.37 -15.31 -25.17
C HIS A 235 13.51 -15.16 -26.19
N THR A 236 13.82 -16.25 -26.91
CA THR A 236 14.88 -16.31 -27.93
C THR A 236 14.31 -16.84 -29.23
N ALA A 237 15.06 -16.75 -30.33
CA ALA A 237 14.66 -17.28 -31.63
C ALA A 237 14.43 -18.81 -31.62
N THR A 238 15.08 -19.51 -30.68
CA THR A 238 14.94 -20.98 -30.51
C THR A 238 13.89 -21.37 -29.48
N GLY A 239 13.20 -20.39 -28.90
CA GLY A 239 12.16 -20.58 -27.88
C GLY A 239 12.49 -19.97 -26.51
N PRO A 240 11.57 -20.08 -25.55
CA PRO A 240 11.76 -19.51 -24.22
C PRO A 240 12.78 -20.34 -23.40
N ARG A 241 13.73 -19.64 -22.76
CA ARG A 241 14.72 -20.20 -21.85
C ARG A 241 14.44 -19.77 -20.42
N GLU A 242 14.36 -20.70 -19.50
CA GLU A 242 14.24 -20.42 -18.06
C GLU A 242 15.55 -19.85 -17.50
N LEU A 243 15.44 -18.75 -16.72
CA LEU A 243 16.59 -18.11 -16.07
C LEU A 243 16.53 -18.21 -14.54
N LEU A 244 15.32 -18.19 -13.97
CA LEU A 244 15.11 -18.23 -12.53
C LEU A 244 13.72 -18.81 -12.24
N ARG A 245 13.64 -19.58 -11.16
CA ARG A 245 12.40 -20.11 -10.61
C ARG A 245 12.31 -19.72 -9.15
N CYS A 246 11.28 -18.96 -8.79
CA CYS A 246 11.00 -18.50 -7.45
C CYS A 246 9.83 -19.29 -6.89
N SER A 247 9.84 -19.62 -5.61
CA SER A 247 8.71 -20.29 -4.95
C SER A 247 7.44 -19.42 -5.04
N SER A 248 6.28 -20.03 -4.84
CA SER A 248 4.99 -19.32 -4.92
C SER A 248 4.81 -18.23 -3.85
N LEU A 249 5.59 -18.24 -2.77
CA LEU A 249 5.61 -17.22 -1.72
C LEU A 249 6.61 -16.10 -1.99
N GLU A 250 7.67 -16.39 -2.75
CA GLU A 250 8.67 -15.41 -3.13
C GLU A 250 8.13 -14.45 -4.19
N GLU A 251 8.35 -13.18 -4.01
CA GLU A 251 8.11 -12.21 -5.07
C GLU A 251 9.32 -12.17 -6.01
N CYS A 252 9.04 -12.35 -7.32
CA CYS A 252 10.01 -12.19 -8.40
C CYS A 252 9.37 -11.38 -9.53
N ARG A 253 9.89 -10.15 -9.76
CA ARG A 253 9.32 -9.17 -10.69
C ARG A 253 10.40 -8.53 -11.54
N LEU A 254 10.23 -8.56 -12.85
CA LEU A 254 11.11 -7.91 -13.82
C LEU A 254 11.09 -6.38 -13.62
N VAL A 255 12.26 -5.75 -13.69
CA VAL A 255 12.41 -4.30 -13.58
C VAL A 255 12.78 -3.69 -14.92
N GLY A 256 13.79 -4.23 -15.59
CA GLY A 256 14.25 -3.70 -16.86
C GLY A 256 15.39 -4.55 -17.46
N TYR A 257 15.71 -4.25 -18.69
CA TYR A 257 16.70 -4.99 -19.48
C TYR A 257 17.55 -4.03 -20.32
N ASN A 258 18.86 -4.28 -20.33
CA ASN A 258 19.79 -3.64 -21.26
C ASN A 258 20.21 -4.66 -22.32
N GLN A 259 19.78 -4.42 -23.57
CA GLN A 259 19.98 -5.34 -24.66
C GLN A 259 21.45 -5.42 -25.09
N ALA A 260 22.16 -4.29 -25.12
CA ALA A 260 23.56 -4.23 -25.52
C ALA A 260 24.47 -4.97 -24.52
N GLN A 261 24.20 -4.82 -23.23
CA GLN A 261 24.96 -5.46 -22.16
C GLN A 261 24.43 -6.85 -21.78
N GLN A 262 23.37 -7.33 -22.42
CA GLN A 262 22.69 -8.59 -22.11
C GLN A 262 22.42 -8.75 -20.58
N THR A 263 21.96 -7.65 -19.96
CA THR A 263 21.79 -7.54 -18.51
C THR A 263 20.32 -7.34 -18.14
N LEU A 264 19.81 -8.15 -17.22
CA LEU A 264 18.45 -8.09 -16.72
C LEU A 264 18.43 -7.68 -15.23
N TRP A 265 17.51 -6.80 -14.87
CA TRP A 265 17.25 -6.42 -13.48
C TRP A 265 15.89 -6.91 -13.04
N LEU A 266 15.81 -7.40 -11.81
CA LEU A 266 14.56 -7.81 -11.17
C LEU A 266 14.57 -7.45 -9.69
N LEU A 267 13.38 -7.34 -9.12
CA LEU A 267 13.16 -7.45 -7.69
C LEU A 267 12.92 -8.92 -7.36
N SER A 268 13.61 -9.46 -6.36
CA SER A 268 13.47 -10.87 -5.98
C SER A 268 13.75 -11.10 -4.50
N GLN A 269 12.95 -11.99 -3.90
CA GLN A 269 13.20 -12.60 -2.59
C GLN A 269 13.91 -13.95 -2.69
N HIS A 270 14.22 -14.42 -3.90
CA HIS A 270 14.90 -15.71 -4.08
C HIS A 270 16.23 -15.74 -3.35
N GLU A 271 16.42 -16.67 -2.41
CA GLU A 271 17.57 -16.74 -1.48
C GLU A 271 17.73 -15.53 -0.54
N GLU A 272 16.67 -14.72 -0.38
CA GLU A 272 16.67 -13.52 0.45
C GLU A 272 15.38 -13.47 1.27
N ASP A 273 15.44 -13.02 2.53
CA ASP A 273 14.23 -12.74 3.30
C ASP A 273 13.45 -11.56 2.72
N LYS A 274 14.16 -10.49 2.37
CA LYS A 274 13.55 -9.25 1.89
C LYS A 274 13.70 -9.07 0.40
N LEU A 275 12.67 -8.48 -0.21
CA LEU A 275 12.69 -8.15 -1.63
C LEU A 275 13.82 -7.17 -1.93
N ALA A 276 14.78 -7.60 -2.75
CA ALA A 276 15.98 -6.86 -3.09
C ALA A 276 16.09 -6.65 -4.61
N LEU A 277 16.85 -5.61 -5.02
CA LEU A 277 17.19 -5.41 -6.42
C LEU A 277 18.36 -6.32 -6.80
N ARG A 278 18.12 -7.19 -7.79
CA ARG A 278 19.10 -8.15 -8.30
C ARG A 278 19.37 -7.91 -9.78
N ARG A 279 20.53 -8.34 -10.22
CA ARG A 279 20.99 -8.27 -11.60
C ARG A 279 21.47 -9.63 -12.08
N TRP A 280 21.06 -9.98 -13.29
CA TRP A 280 21.60 -11.11 -14.01
C TRP A 280 22.36 -10.62 -15.25
N ARG A 281 23.56 -11.16 -15.46
CA ARG A 281 24.37 -10.96 -16.67
C ARG A 281 24.57 -12.29 -17.37
N LYS A 282 24.33 -12.32 -18.68
CA LYS A 282 24.46 -13.53 -19.48
C LYS A 282 25.84 -14.16 -19.39
N GLU A 283 26.89 -13.33 -19.44
CA GLU A 283 28.28 -13.77 -19.37
C GLU A 283 28.64 -14.40 -18.03
N ALA A 284 28.13 -13.86 -16.93
CA ALA A 284 28.39 -14.35 -15.59
C ALA A 284 27.55 -15.59 -15.23
N GLY A 285 26.40 -15.79 -15.87
CA GLY A 285 25.48 -16.91 -15.62
C GLY A 285 24.91 -16.98 -14.19
N ARG A 286 25.06 -15.91 -13.41
CA ARG A 286 24.66 -15.84 -11.99
C ARG A 286 23.92 -14.56 -11.65
N TRP A 287 23.15 -14.62 -10.58
CA TRP A 287 22.47 -13.46 -9.99
C TRP A 287 23.38 -12.75 -9.00
N GLU A 288 23.27 -11.42 -8.99
CA GLU A 288 24.00 -10.54 -8.07
C GLU A 288 23.01 -9.58 -7.41
N THR A 289 23.02 -9.49 -6.08
CA THR A 289 22.21 -8.50 -5.36
C THR A 289 22.92 -7.15 -5.40
N LEU A 290 22.22 -6.14 -5.94
CA LEU A 290 22.75 -4.80 -6.13
C LEU A 290 22.37 -3.86 -4.99
N HIS A 291 21.16 -4.01 -4.45
CA HIS A 291 20.67 -3.10 -3.43
C HIS A 291 19.66 -3.79 -2.50
N ARG A 292 19.89 -3.62 -1.20
CA ARG A 292 18.97 -3.99 -0.11
C ARG A 292 18.58 -2.74 0.66
N ASP A 293 17.53 -2.83 1.46
CA ASP A 293 17.16 -1.75 2.38
C ASP A 293 18.35 -1.45 3.33
N PRO A 294 18.93 -0.24 3.30
CA PRO A 294 20.00 0.13 4.23
C PRO A 294 19.60 0.07 5.70
N ALA A 295 18.31 0.19 6.01
CA ALA A 295 17.79 0.03 7.36
C ALA A 295 17.51 -1.45 7.74
N ALA A 296 17.62 -2.39 6.78
CA ALA A 296 17.34 -3.81 6.92
C ALA A 296 15.92 -4.13 7.47
N VAL A 297 14.96 -3.24 7.26
CA VAL A 297 13.57 -3.34 7.79
C VAL A 297 12.59 -3.80 6.73
N ALA A 298 12.65 -3.23 5.54
CA ALA A 298 11.55 -3.32 4.57
C ALA A 298 11.94 -4.00 3.26
N ASP A 299 10.93 -4.54 2.59
CA ASP A 299 10.99 -4.97 1.20
C ASP A 299 11.16 -3.79 0.25
N ALA A 300 11.79 -4.02 -0.90
CA ALA A 300 11.79 -3.07 -2.00
C ALA A 300 10.36 -2.81 -2.47
N ASP A 301 9.95 -1.55 -2.51
CA ASP A 301 8.59 -1.12 -2.80
C ASP A 301 8.44 -0.64 -4.26
N ALA A 302 9.41 0.13 -4.75
CA ALA A 302 9.41 0.64 -6.11
C ALA A 302 10.83 0.79 -6.67
N VAL A 303 10.97 0.64 -7.99
CA VAL A 303 12.18 0.97 -8.73
C VAL A 303 11.83 1.97 -9.84
N LEU A 304 12.55 3.07 -9.88
CA LEU A 304 12.50 4.01 -10.99
C LEU A 304 13.51 3.59 -12.05
N TRP A 305 13.00 3.19 -13.20
CA TRP A 305 13.78 2.76 -14.36
C TRP A 305 13.92 3.88 -15.37
N SER A 306 15.09 4.04 -15.96
CA SER A 306 15.33 4.93 -17.10
C SER A 306 15.45 4.10 -18.38
N ALA A 307 14.48 4.23 -19.27
CA ALA A 307 14.53 3.59 -20.58
C ALA A 307 15.69 4.15 -21.44
N ALA A 308 16.02 5.44 -21.34
CA ALA A 308 17.10 6.07 -22.10
C ALA A 308 18.49 5.61 -21.64
N ARG A 309 18.67 5.31 -20.35
CA ARG A 309 19.93 4.80 -19.81
C ARG A 309 19.97 3.28 -19.73
N GLU A 310 18.85 2.64 -20.00
CA GLU A 310 18.62 1.20 -19.80
C GLU A 310 19.18 0.72 -18.44
N ASN A 311 18.88 1.49 -17.39
CA ASN A 311 19.35 1.23 -16.04
C ASN A 311 18.38 1.80 -15.00
N TRP A 312 18.45 1.27 -13.76
CA TRP A 312 17.70 1.84 -12.65
C TRP A 312 18.29 3.20 -12.22
N LEU A 313 17.41 4.13 -11.86
CA LEU A 313 17.77 5.45 -11.33
C LEU A 313 17.70 5.50 -9.81
N ALA A 314 16.64 4.93 -9.26
CA ALA A 314 16.37 4.94 -7.84
C ALA A 314 15.55 3.73 -7.42
N ILE A 315 15.65 3.37 -6.14
CA ILE A 315 14.87 2.32 -5.51
C ILE A 315 14.27 2.85 -4.20
N ALA A 316 13.05 2.46 -3.90
CA ALA A 316 12.38 2.80 -2.66
C ALA A 316 12.16 1.58 -1.77
N TYR A 317 12.24 1.81 -0.47
CA TYR A 317 11.83 0.88 0.59
C TYR A 317 10.81 1.56 1.48
N HIS A 318 9.75 0.83 1.82
CA HIS A 318 8.69 1.38 2.65
C HIS A 318 8.72 0.75 4.05
N GLY A 319 9.67 1.21 4.87
CA GLY A 319 9.72 0.88 6.29
C GLY A 319 8.65 1.62 7.10
N ALA A 320 9.06 2.47 8.01
CA ALA A 320 8.17 3.41 8.69
C ALA A 320 7.60 4.46 7.73
N ARG A 321 8.41 4.90 6.79
CA ARG A 321 8.07 5.76 5.64
C ARG A 321 8.80 5.30 4.41
N ARG A 322 8.25 5.64 3.24
CA ARG A 322 8.93 5.36 1.97
C ARG A 322 10.15 6.24 1.81
N ARG A 323 11.33 5.61 1.64
CA ARG A 323 12.61 6.28 1.41
C ARG A 323 13.22 5.83 0.09
N TRP A 324 13.70 6.81 -0.68
CA TRP A 324 14.31 6.60 -1.98
C TRP A 324 15.83 6.67 -1.90
N TYR A 325 16.49 5.75 -2.60
CA TYR A 325 17.94 5.63 -2.71
C TYR A 325 18.36 5.68 -4.17
N GLY A 326 19.28 6.59 -4.52
CA GLY A 326 19.69 6.86 -5.89
C GLY A 326 20.81 5.98 -6.37
N ASN A 327 20.78 5.60 -7.64
CA ASN A 327 21.88 4.99 -8.35
C ASN A 327 22.86 6.10 -8.83
N GLY A 328 24.06 6.12 -8.24
CA GLY A 328 25.09 7.14 -8.56
C GLY A 328 24.96 8.43 -7.73
N ILE A 329 26.04 9.21 -7.71
CA ILE A 329 26.21 10.40 -6.84
C ILE A 329 25.16 11.47 -7.15
N GLY A 330 24.94 11.79 -8.42
CA GLY A 330 23.98 12.83 -8.82
C GLY A 330 22.55 12.50 -8.41
N THR A 331 22.08 11.27 -8.63
CA THR A 331 20.73 10.86 -8.23
C THR A 331 20.59 10.81 -6.71
N ARG A 332 21.61 10.40 -5.97
CA ARG A 332 21.59 10.44 -4.49
C ARG A 332 21.43 11.87 -3.97
N ALA A 333 22.20 12.81 -4.49
CA ALA A 333 22.12 14.23 -4.09
C ALA A 333 20.75 14.83 -4.40
N LEU A 334 20.21 14.56 -5.59
CA LEU A 334 18.87 14.99 -6.01
C LEU A 334 17.78 14.47 -5.07
N LEU A 335 17.78 13.17 -4.78
CA LEU A 335 16.81 12.54 -3.89
C LEU A 335 16.93 13.06 -2.45
N ALA A 336 18.14 13.30 -1.97
CA ALA A 336 18.35 13.91 -0.66
C ALA A 336 17.74 15.31 -0.59
N ALA A 337 17.92 16.15 -1.62
CA ALA A 337 17.33 17.49 -1.70
C ALA A 337 15.79 17.47 -1.73
N ILE A 338 15.18 16.53 -2.45
CA ILE A 338 13.71 16.38 -2.47
C ILE A 338 13.21 15.91 -1.09
N GLN A 339 13.84 14.86 -0.53
CA GLN A 339 13.40 14.28 0.76
C GLN A 339 13.61 15.23 1.93
N GLN A 340 14.63 16.10 1.86
CA GLN A 340 14.85 17.15 2.87
C GLN A 340 13.74 18.21 2.88
N GLN A 341 13.17 18.56 1.72
CA GLN A 341 12.05 19.50 1.63
C GLN A 341 10.72 18.88 2.03
N LEU A 342 10.59 17.55 1.99
CA LEU A 342 9.37 16.80 2.33
C LEU A 342 9.67 15.61 3.26
N PRO A 343 10.23 15.88 4.48
CA PRO A 343 10.78 14.82 5.34
C PRO A 343 9.73 13.83 5.86
N ASP A 344 8.47 14.28 5.98
CA ASP A 344 7.37 13.53 6.56
C ASP A 344 6.43 12.92 5.51
N ALA A 345 6.77 13.00 4.22
CA ALA A 345 5.96 12.46 3.15
C ALA A 345 6.45 11.10 2.64
N ASN A 346 5.52 10.27 2.22
CA ASN A 346 5.77 9.10 1.38
C ASN A 346 5.80 9.57 -0.07
N LEU A 347 6.98 9.58 -0.70
CA LEU A 347 7.16 10.15 -2.02
C LEU A 347 6.86 9.13 -3.11
N GLN A 348 6.11 9.57 -4.11
CA GLN A 348 5.97 8.92 -5.41
C GLN A 348 6.75 9.73 -6.42
N LEU A 349 7.64 9.11 -7.17
CA LEU A 349 8.55 9.79 -8.07
C LEU A 349 8.41 9.27 -9.50
N SER A 350 8.39 10.19 -10.45
CA SER A 350 8.65 9.90 -11.86
C SER A 350 9.50 11.02 -12.47
N ALA A 351 10.20 10.71 -13.56
CA ALA A 351 11.10 11.64 -14.20
C ALA A 351 10.92 11.62 -15.72
N THR A 352 11.25 12.72 -16.37
CA THR A 352 11.40 12.77 -17.83
C THR A 352 12.56 11.89 -18.31
N THR A 353 12.53 11.50 -19.56
CA THR A 353 13.55 10.64 -20.18
C THR A 353 14.97 11.21 -20.04
N ASP A 354 15.12 12.54 -20.12
CA ASP A 354 16.39 13.25 -19.94
C ASP A 354 16.75 13.52 -18.46
N GLY A 355 15.83 13.29 -17.53
CA GLY A 355 16.01 13.51 -16.09
C GLY A 355 16.00 14.97 -15.65
N ARG A 356 15.61 15.92 -16.52
CA ARG A 356 15.60 17.36 -16.22
C ARG A 356 14.37 17.82 -15.46
N LEU A 357 13.31 17.04 -15.48
CA LEU A 357 12.07 17.36 -14.78
C LEU A 357 11.56 16.12 -14.03
N TRP A 358 11.17 16.32 -12.77
CA TRP A 358 10.64 15.25 -11.92
C TRP A 358 9.24 15.63 -11.44
N LEU A 359 8.33 14.69 -11.49
CA LEU A 359 7.06 14.78 -10.78
C LEU A 359 7.22 14.11 -9.41
N VAL A 360 6.88 14.85 -8.37
CA VAL A 360 6.95 14.42 -6.98
C VAL A 360 5.54 14.43 -6.41
N GLY A 361 4.97 13.26 -6.16
CA GLY A 361 3.76 13.07 -5.36
C GLY A 361 4.14 12.91 -3.89
N ALA A 362 3.51 13.66 -3.00
CA ALA A 362 3.74 13.64 -1.57
C ALA A 362 2.48 13.21 -0.82
N GLN A 363 2.46 11.98 -0.35
CA GLN A 363 1.38 11.40 0.44
C GLN A 363 1.69 11.50 1.93
N GLN A 364 0.71 11.94 2.71
CA GLN A 364 0.83 12.09 4.17
C GLN A 364 -0.47 11.63 4.85
N ALA A 365 -0.35 11.07 6.05
CA ALA A 365 -1.50 10.58 6.80
C ALA A 365 -2.47 11.67 7.25
N ASP A 366 -1.99 12.89 7.41
CA ASP A 366 -2.78 14.06 7.85
C ASP A 366 -3.53 14.75 6.71
N ARG A 367 -3.50 14.20 5.48
CA ARG A 367 -4.10 14.81 4.30
C ARG A 367 -4.82 13.78 3.42
N ALA A 368 -6.09 14.05 3.13
CA ALA A 368 -6.87 13.21 2.22
C ALA A 368 -6.44 13.36 0.75
N GLN A 369 -5.96 14.53 0.36
CA GLN A 369 -5.47 14.83 -0.99
C GLN A 369 -3.95 14.83 -1.00
N ASP A 370 -3.35 14.00 -1.88
CA ASP A 370 -1.92 14.02 -2.12
C ASP A 370 -1.49 15.35 -2.75
N ARG A 371 -0.35 15.88 -2.34
CA ARG A 371 0.25 17.06 -2.94
C ARG A 371 1.19 16.66 -4.06
N HIS A 372 1.20 17.42 -5.13
CA HIS A 372 2.05 17.18 -6.28
C HIS A 372 2.94 18.39 -6.56
N TYR A 373 4.17 18.10 -6.99
CA TYR A 373 5.17 19.10 -7.28
C TYR A 373 5.93 18.73 -8.56
N LEU A 374 6.38 19.75 -9.27
CA LEU A 374 7.46 19.63 -10.23
C LEU A 374 8.78 19.98 -9.53
N TYR A 375 9.82 19.20 -9.82
CA TYR A 375 11.17 19.46 -9.33
C TYR A 375 12.13 19.53 -10.49
N ARG A 376 12.85 20.67 -10.60
CA ARG A 376 13.93 20.88 -11.57
C ARG A 376 15.27 20.80 -10.84
N PRO A 377 16.14 19.85 -11.17
CA PRO A 377 17.42 19.67 -10.46
C PRO A 377 18.29 20.94 -10.46
N GLU A 378 18.31 21.70 -11.55
CA GLU A 378 19.06 22.94 -11.69
C GLU A 378 18.62 24.06 -10.76
N GLN A 379 17.35 24.06 -10.35
CA GLN A 379 16.77 25.06 -9.44
C GLN A 379 16.75 24.55 -7.99
N SER A 380 16.91 23.24 -7.78
CA SER A 380 16.83 22.56 -6.48
C SER A 380 15.58 22.90 -5.67
N ARG A 381 14.47 23.20 -6.35
CA ARG A 381 13.21 23.70 -5.75
C ARG A 381 12.02 22.84 -6.19
N LEU A 382 11.12 22.58 -5.24
CA LEU A 382 9.81 22.01 -5.49
C LEU A 382 8.82 23.14 -5.87
N GLU A 383 8.22 23.01 -7.05
CA GLU A 383 7.18 23.91 -7.56
C GLU A 383 5.82 23.23 -7.38
N PRO A 384 4.92 23.76 -6.53
CA PRO A 384 3.65 23.09 -6.26
C PRO A 384 2.73 23.11 -7.47
N LEU A 385 2.11 21.96 -7.75
CA LEU A 385 1.02 21.80 -8.69
C LEU A 385 -0.32 21.94 -7.98
N PHE A 386 -1.33 22.43 -8.68
CA PHE A 386 -2.73 22.53 -8.18
C PHE A 386 -2.91 23.39 -6.91
N ALA A 387 -1.96 24.28 -6.61
CA ALA A 387 -1.98 25.09 -5.39
C ALA A 387 -3.20 26.03 -5.26
N ARG A 388 -3.80 26.44 -6.39
CA ARG A 388 -5.03 27.25 -6.39
C ARG A 388 -6.25 26.42 -6.01
N GLU A 389 -6.34 25.19 -6.51
CA GLU A 389 -7.38 24.23 -6.12
C GLU A 389 -7.26 23.83 -4.63
N ASP A 390 -6.05 23.62 -4.15
CA ASP A 390 -5.78 23.31 -2.73
C ASP A 390 -6.17 24.49 -1.80
N ALA A 391 -5.97 25.73 -2.23
CA ALA A 391 -6.33 26.91 -1.45
C ALA A 391 -7.84 27.12 -1.32
N ALA A 392 -8.61 26.82 -2.36
CA ALA A 392 -10.08 26.88 -2.35
C ALA A 392 -10.70 25.76 -1.46
N LYS A 393 -9.94 24.69 -1.19
CA LYS A 393 -10.39 23.48 -0.47
C LYS A 393 -9.77 23.33 0.92
N ARG A 394 -9.41 24.43 1.61
CA ARG A 394 -9.00 24.42 3.03
C ARG A 394 -10.06 23.86 4.01
N MET A 395 -11.07 23.18 3.48
CA MET A 395 -12.10 22.44 4.21
C MET A 395 -11.80 20.93 4.31
N SER A 396 -10.58 20.49 3.99
CA SER A 396 -10.15 19.15 4.45
C SER A 396 -10.07 19.18 5.98
N PRO A 397 -10.59 18.15 6.67
CA PRO A 397 -10.48 18.13 8.11
C PRO A 397 -9.01 18.23 8.49
N PRO A 398 -8.66 18.95 9.57
CA PRO A 398 -7.31 18.93 10.07
C PRO A 398 -6.96 17.50 10.43
N GLY A 399 -6.06 16.92 9.66
CA GLY A 399 -5.58 15.57 9.89
C GLY A 399 -4.50 15.53 10.95
N THR A 400 -4.30 14.37 11.51
CA THR A 400 -3.26 14.09 12.49
C THR A 400 -2.20 13.18 11.88
N ALA A 401 -0.94 13.53 12.09
CA ALA A 401 0.19 12.74 11.61
C ALA A 401 0.26 11.36 12.29
N MET A 402 0.67 10.35 11.54
CA MET A 402 1.01 9.04 12.08
C MET A 402 2.46 9.03 12.58
N HIS A 403 2.65 8.56 13.80
CA HIS A 403 3.97 8.40 14.40
C HIS A 403 4.36 6.92 14.32
N PRO A 404 5.50 6.57 13.69
CA PRO A 404 5.95 5.19 13.60
C PRO A 404 6.26 4.62 14.98
N VAL A 405 5.91 3.35 15.17
CA VAL A 405 6.16 2.58 16.40
C VAL A 405 6.89 1.30 16.04
N SER A 406 7.98 1.02 16.75
CA SER A 406 8.61 -0.30 16.77
C SER A 406 8.65 -0.80 18.21
N TYR A 407 8.25 -2.04 18.43
CA TYR A 407 8.19 -2.67 19.75
C TYR A 407 8.57 -4.14 19.65
N ARG A 408 8.91 -4.77 20.78
CA ARG A 408 9.17 -6.21 20.81
C ARG A 408 7.97 -6.94 21.37
N ALA A 409 7.55 -7.98 20.66
CA ALA A 409 6.62 -8.96 21.18
C ALA A 409 7.26 -9.73 22.36
N ARG A 410 6.46 -10.41 23.17
CA ARG A 410 6.91 -11.22 24.32
C ARG A 410 7.89 -12.34 23.97
N ASP A 411 7.90 -12.79 22.71
CA ASP A 411 8.85 -13.77 22.18
C ASP A 411 10.12 -13.12 21.58
N GLY A 412 10.26 -11.79 21.71
CA GLY A 412 11.41 -11.02 21.26
C GLY A 412 11.32 -10.52 19.82
N MET A 413 10.33 -10.94 19.02
CA MET A 413 10.18 -10.49 17.64
C MET A 413 9.99 -8.97 17.57
N LEU A 414 10.75 -8.30 16.69
CA LEU A 414 10.61 -6.88 16.45
C LEU A 414 9.38 -6.64 15.54
N LEU A 415 8.43 -5.87 16.04
CA LEU A 415 7.19 -5.54 15.36
C LEU A 415 7.10 -4.04 15.09
N HIS A 416 6.30 -3.70 14.09
CA HIS A 416 6.13 -2.33 13.61
C HIS A 416 4.67 -1.90 13.61
N GLY A 417 4.42 -0.61 13.56
CA GLY A 417 3.09 -0.04 13.50
C GLY A 417 3.13 1.47 13.54
N TYR A 418 1.99 2.06 13.85
CA TYR A 418 1.85 3.52 13.97
C TYR A 418 0.93 3.87 15.13
N VAL A 419 1.07 5.10 15.65
CA VAL A 419 0.13 5.68 16.60
C VAL A 419 -0.19 7.12 16.21
N LEU A 420 -1.45 7.50 16.36
CA LEU A 420 -1.93 8.88 16.24
C LEU A 420 -2.39 9.35 17.59
N LEU A 421 -2.07 10.62 17.93
CA LEU A 421 -2.40 11.22 19.22
C LEU A 421 -3.40 12.37 19.01
N PRO A 422 -4.48 12.42 19.78
CA PRO A 422 -5.45 13.52 19.68
C PRO A 422 -4.83 14.82 20.20
N SER A 423 -5.14 15.93 19.52
CA SER A 423 -4.69 17.27 19.92
C SER A 423 -5.39 17.75 21.18
N GLY A 424 -4.65 18.42 22.09
CA GLY A 424 -5.20 19.08 23.27
C GLY A 424 -5.72 18.14 24.36
N ILE A 425 -5.32 16.87 24.31
CA ILE A 425 -5.60 15.87 25.36
C ILE A 425 -4.26 15.31 25.86
N ALA A 426 -4.12 15.21 27.17
CA ALA A 426 -2.93 14.60 27.76
C ALA A 426 -2.83 13.15 27.27
N PRO A 427 -1.71 12.72 26.64
CA PRO A 427 -1.62 11.43 25.96
C PRO A 427 -1.96 10.23 26.84
N GLY A 428 -1.60 10.26 28.14
CA GLY A 428 -1.94 9.19 29.10
C GLY A 428 -3.38 9.23 29.62
N LYS A 429 -4.19 10.20 29.19
CA LYS A 429 -5.62 10.32 29.53
C LYS A 429 -6.53 10.12 28.32
N ALA A 430 -5.96 10.04 27.12
CA ALA A 430 -6.73 9.75 25.92
C ALA A 430 -7.16 8.27 25.94
N PRO A 431 -8.43 7.93 25.69
CA PRO A 431 -8.80 6.53 25.47
C PRO A 431 -8.00 5.94 24.32
N LEU A 432 -7.60 4.66 24.41
CA LEU A 432 -6.71 4.00 23.47
C LEU A 432 -7.48 2.97 22.64
N ILE A 433 -7.49 3.16 21.33
CA ILE A 433 -8.14 2.24 20.38
C ILE A 433 -7.06 1.55 19.54
N ALA A 434 -7.06 0.22 19.49
CA ALA A 434 -6.29 -0.52 18.48
C ALA A 434 -7.14 -0.66 17.22
N TRP A 435 -6.64 -0.12 16.10
CA TRP A 435 -7.24 -0.30 14.77
C TRP A 435 -6.50 -1.39 14.01
N LEU A 436 -7.15 -2.54 13.81
CA LEU A 436 -6.58 -3.76 13.28
C LEU A 436 -6.88 -3.91 11.79
N HIS A 437 -5.84 -4.12 10.98
CA HIS A 437 -5.99 -4.30 9.54
C HIS A 437 -6.56 -5.67 9.16
N GLY A 438 -7.14 -5.76 7.97
CA GLY A 438 -7.60 -7.00 7.37
C GLY A 438 -6.46 -7.89 6.88
N GLY A 439 -6.78 -8.96 6.19
CA GLY A 439 -5.84 -9.90 5.58
C GLY A 439 -5.84 -11.28 6.24
N PRO A 440 -4.91 -11.67 7.12
CA PRO A 440 -3.83 -10.94 7.81
C PRO A 440 -2.62 -10.56 6.95
N ILE A 441 -2.45 -11.14 5.76
CA ILE A 441 -1.31 -10.96 4.87
C ILE A 441 -1.50 -9.68 4.04
N THR A 442 -1.32 -8.57 4.70
CA THR A 442 -1.31 -7.19 4.21
C THR A 442 -0.64 -6.31 5.25
N ARG A 443 -0.63 -4.99 5.09
CA ARG A 443 -0.17 -4.04 6.12
C ARG A 443 -0.88 -2.70 5.97
N LEU A 444 -0.89 -1.91 7.03
CA LEU A 444 -1.20 -0.48 6.97
C LEU A 444 0.09 0.33 6.80
N TYR A 445 -0.03 1.36 5.98
CA TYR A 445 1.03 2.32 5.69
C TYR A 445 0.69 3.68 6.32
N ASP A 446 1.70 4.54 6.47
CA ASP A 446 1.54 5.95 6.83
C ASP A 446 0.83 6.68 5.68
N ARG A 447 -0.51 6.62 5.68
CA ARG A 447 -1.39 7.28 4.71
C ARG A 447 -2.71 7.67 5.36
N TYR A 448 -3.42 8.60 4.73
CA TYR A 448 -4.74 9.01 5.20
C TYR A 448 -5.74 7.84 5.19
N ASP A 449 -6.44 7.70 6.33
CA ASP A 449 -7.57 6.78 6.48
C ASP A 449 -8.72 7.52 7.19
N PRO A 450 -9.91 7.61 6.57
CA PRO A 450 -11.04 8.38 7.12
C PRO A 450 -11.51 7.88 8.47
N SER A 451 -11.51 6.58 8.72
CA SER A 451 -11.95 5.98 10.00
C SER A 451 -10.99 6.33 11.13
N ILE A 452 -9.69 6.20 10.85
CA ILE A 452 -8.63 6.50 11.82
C ILE A 452 -8.62 8.00 12.13
N GLN A 453 -8.67 8.86 11.12
CA GLN A 453 -8.68 10.31 11.31
C GLN A 453 -9.95 10.79 12.04
N LEU A 454 -11.11 10.18 11.76
CA LEU A 454 -12.34 10.43 12.50
C LEU A 454 -12.14 10.14 13.99
N LEU A 455 -11.63 8.94 14.34
CA LEU A 455 -11.43 8.55 15.75
C LEU A 455 -10.50 9.51 16.47
N VAL A 456 -9.38 9.90 15.86
CA VAL A 456 -8.42 10.82 16.46
C VAL A 456 -9.04 12.21 16.69
N ASN A 457 -9.84 12.71 15.74
CA ASN A 457 -10.57 13.97 15.89
C ASN A 457 -11.60 13.91 17.04
N ARG A 458 -12.14 12.73 17.35
CA ARG A 458 -13.07 12.52 18.47
C ARG A 458 -12.38 12.47 19.83
N GLY A 459 -11.04 12.47 19.84
CA GLY A 459 -10.24 12.54 21.07
C GLY A 459 -9.62 11.23 21.49
N TYR A 460 -9.55 10.22 20.60
CA TYR A 460 -8.94 8.93 20.90
C TYR A 460 -7.51 8.85 20.39
N ALA A 461 -6.62 8.25 21.18
CA ALA A 461 -5.35 7.75 20.69
C ALA A 461 -5.60 6.47 19.88
N VAL A 462 -5.06 6.39 18.65
CA VAL A 462 -5.30 5.25 17.78
C VAL A 462 -3.98 4.54 17.48
N PHE A 463 -3.87 3.29 17.89
CA PHE A 463 -2.74 2.39 17.61
C PHE A 463 -3.05 1.51 16.41
N ILE A 464 -2.11 1.40 15.49
CA ILE A 464 -2.22 0.64 14.27
C ILE A 464 -1.06 -0.35 14.20
N PRO A 465 -1.19 -1.57 14.78
CA PRO A 465 -0.14 -2.58 14.70
C PRO A 465 -0.09 -3.18 13.30
N ASN A 466 1.14 -3.35 12.77
CA ASN A 466 1.45 -4.30 11.72
C ASN A 466 1.99 -5.55 12.43
N PHE A 467 1.09 -6.41 12.91
CA PHE A 467 1.41 -7.64 13.62
C PHE A 467 2.11 -8.66 12.69
N ARG A 468 2.71 -9.73 13.23
CA ARG A 468 3.25 -10.80 12.39
C ARG A 468 2.19 -11.31 11.39
N ALA A 469 2.59 -11.79 10.24
CA ALA A 469 1.85 -12.01 9.00
C ALA A 469 1.67 -10.76 8.13
N SER A 470 2.01 -9.53 8.59
CA SER A 470 1.97 -8.35 7.74
C SER A 470 3.06 -8.41 6.67
N THR A 471 2.73 -7.93 5.45
CA THR A 471 3.65 -7.88 4.30
C THR A 471 4.62 -6.70 4.36
N GLY A 472 5.66 -6.72 3.51
CA GLY A 472 6.56 -5.59 3.31
C GLY A 472 7.70 -5.47 4.33
N TYR A 473 7.87 -6.48 5.20
CA TYR A 473 8.94 -6.58 6.18
C TYR A 473 9.80 -7.85 5.99
N GLY A 474 9.69 -8.49 4.84
CA GLY A 474 10.35 -9.75 4.52
C GLY A 474 9.42 -10.95 4.64
N LEU A 475 9.85 -12.07 4.06
CA LEU A 475 9.10 -13.31 4.04
C LEU A 475 8.99 -13.95 5.43
N ASP A 476 10.08 -13.88 6.22
CA ASP A 476 10.11 -14.37 7.59
C ASP A 476 9.05 -13.70 8.47
N TYR A 477 8.82 -12.38 8.27
CA TYR A 477 7.78 -11.65 9.00
C TYR A 477 6.38 -12.17 8.66
N VAL A 478 6.13 -12.44 7.39
CA VAL A 478 4.86 -13.01 6.91
C VAL A 478 4.65 -14.41 7.47
N LEU A 479 5.66 -15.26 7.40
CA LEU A 479 5.57 -16.68 7.77
C LEU A 479 5.62 -16.93 9.29
N SER A 480 6.11 -15.98 10.09
CA SER A 480 6.26 -16.11 11.54
C SER A 480 4.95 -16.37 12.28
N ALA A 481 3.80 -15.99 11.70
CA ALA A 481 2.49 -16.36 12.25
C ALA A 481 2.23 -17.86 12.18
N ASN A 482 2.71 -18.54 11.14
CA ASN A 482 2.53 -19.99 10.92
C ASN A 482 1.10 -20.48 11.15
N GLY A 483 0.10 -19.71 10.72
CA GLY A 483 -1.32 -20.02 10.91
C GLY A 483 -1.84 -19.92 12.35
N ASP A 484 -1.05 -19.37 13.29
CA ASP A 484 -1.42 -19.16 14.70
C ASP A 484 -2.16 -17.83 14.86
N VAL A 485 -3.37 -17.79 14.32
CA VAL A 485 -4.24 -16.60 14.21
C VAL A 485 -5.46 -16.65 15.14
N GLY A 486 -5.54 -17.65 15.99
CA GLY A 486 -6.52 -17.73 17.09
C GLY A 486 -6.05 -16.96 18.33
N ASN A 487 -6.28 -17.54 19.52
CA ASN A 487 -5.74 -17.01 20.78
C ASN A 487 -4.24 -17.33 20.90
N GLY A 488 -3.46 -16.84 19.93
CA GLY A 488 -2.05 -17.17 19.79
C GLY A 488 -1.19 -15.93 19.47
N ARG A 489 -0.16 -16.14 18.66
CA ARG A 489 0.90 -15.15 18.44
C ARG A 489 0.40 -13.82 17.88
N VAL A 490 -0.53 -13.84 16.90
CA VAL A 490 -1.03 -12.61 16.29
C VAL A 490 -1.83 -11.77 17.30
N LEU A 491 -2.66 -12.40 18.12
CA LEU A 491 -3.37 -11.70 19.18
C LEU A 491 -2.39 -11.16 20.23
N ALA A 492 -1.38 -11.98 20.61
CA ALA A 492 -0.34 -11.56 21.54
C ALA A 492 0.43 -10.32 21.07
N ASP A 493 0.77 -10.23 19.78
CA ASP A 493 1.45 -9.07 19.19
C ASP A 493 0.64 -7.78 19.36
N ILE A 494 -0.69 -7.86 19.19
CA ILE A 494 -1.60 -6.72 19.37
C ILE A 494 -1.61 -6.27 20.83
N ILE A 495 -1.71 -7.23 21.76
CA ILE A 495 -1.72 -6.95 23.19
C ILE A 495 -0.39 -6.35 23.66
N ASP A 496 0.74 -6.94 23.21
CA ASP A 496 2.08 -6.45 23.54
C ASP A 496 2.34 -5.02 23.03
N GLY A 497 1.80 -4.68 21.84
CA GLY A 497 1.85 -3.33 21.29
C GLY A 497 1.04 -2.31 22.11
N LEU A 498 -0.15 -2.68 22.58
CA LEU A 498 -0.94 -1.86 23.48
C LEU A 498 -0.21 -1.66 24.81
N ASP A 499 0.37 -2.71 25.40
CA ASP A 499 1.12 -2.64 26.65
C ASP A 499 2.37 -1.78 26.50
N PHE A 500 3.06 -1.88 25.35
CA PHE A 500 4.19 -1.00 25.04
C PHE A 500 3.78 0.49 25.05
N LEU A 501 2.66 0.85 24.40
CA LEU A 501 2.18 2.24 24.37
C LEU A 501 1.78 2.76 25.75
N LEU A 502 1.06 1.96 26.52
CA LEU A 502 0.70 2.28 27.90
C LEU A 502 1.95 2.52 28.76
N ALA A 503 2.99 1.70 28.59
CA ALA A 503 4.29 1.87 29.27
C ALA A 503 5.03 3.14 28.82
N GLN A 504 4.75 3.65 27.60
CA GLN A 504 5.24 4.97 27.15
C GLN A 504 4.36 6.15 27.61
N GLY A 505 3.32 5.91 28.41
CA GLY A 505 2.37 6.93 28.86
C GLY A 505 1.45 7.43 27.74
N ILE A 506 1.09 6.54 26.81
CA ILE A 506 0.13 6.77 25.74
C ILE A 506 -1.08 5.86 25.95
N GLY A 507 -2.26 6.46 26.08
CA GLY A 507 -3.51 5.77 26.33
C GLY A 507 -3.86 5.65 27.82
N ASP A 508 -5.15 5.65 28.09
CA ASP A 508 -5.72 5.35 29.40
C ASP A 508 -5.89 3.84 29.54
N ARG A 509 -5.32 3.25 30.60
CA ARG A 509 -5.36 1.79 30.83
C ARG A 509 -6.79 1.28 30.98
N ASP A 510 -7.68 2.04 31.56
CA ASP A 510 -9.06 1.66 31.85
C ASP A 510 -10.03 2.01 30.71
N GLN A 511 -9.55 2.70 29.69
CA GLN A 511 -10.33 3.19 28.56
C GLN A 511 -9.74 2.66 27.22
N GLN A 512 -9.85 1.35 27.02
CA GLN A 512 -9.32 0.70 25.82
C GLN A 512 -10.44 0.07 24.98
N ALA A 513 -10.26 0.06 23.65
CA ALA A 513 -11.12 -0.65 22.71
C ALA A 513 -10.30 -1.24 21.54
N VAL A 514 -10.91 -2.20 20.86
CA VAL A 514 -10.35 -2.80 19.63
C VAL A 514 -11.35 -2.67 18.50
N MET A 515 -10.86 -2.29 17.33
CA MET A 515 -11.66 -2.08 16.13
C MET A 515 -10.93 -2.63 14.91
N GLY A 516 -11.65 -3.11 13.92
CA GLY A 516 -11.05 -3.51 12.66
C GLY A 516 -12.03 -4.04 11.64
N MET A 517 -11.50 -4.32 10.45
CA MET A 517 -12.27 -4.80 9.31
C MET A 517 -11.77 -6.18 8.86
N SER A 518 -12.67 -7.07 8.41
CA SER A 518 -12.29 -8.39 7.90
C SER A 518 -11.53 -9.20 8.96
N PHE A 519 -10.29 -9.63 8.68
CA PHE A 519 -9.43 -10.23 9.70
C PHE A 519 -9.25 -9.33 10.93
N GLY A 520 -9.14 -8.00 10.75
CA GLY A 520 -9.09 -7.07 11.88
C GLY A 520 -10.37 -7.08 12.73
N GLY A 521 -11.54 -7.27 12.11
CA GLY A 521 -12.81 -7.49 12.82
C GLY A 521 -12.83 -8.81 13.60
N TYR A 522 -12.31 -9.88 13.00
CA TYR A 522 -12.09 -11.17 13.69
C TYR A 522 -11.16 -11.01 14.89
N ALA A 523 -10.02 -10.39 14.72
CA ALA A 523 -9.05 -10.15 15.79
C ALA A 523 -9.62 -9.24 16.89
N SER A 524 -10.51 -8.30 16.55
CA SER A 524 -11.22 -7.47 17.53
C SER A 524 -12.18 -8.29 18.39
N LEU A 525 -12.94 -9.19 17.77
CA LEU A 525 -13.81 -10.11 18.51
C LEU A 525 -13.01 -11.11 19.36
N LEU A 526 -11.87 -11.62 18.84
CA LEU A 526 -10.94 -12.44 19.61
C LEU A 526 -10.42 -11.71 20.84
N ALA A 527 -9.92 -10.49 20.65
CA ALA A 527 -9.40 -9.69 21.76
C ALA A 527 -10.47 -9.45 22.84
N LEU A 528 -11.71 -9.13 22.42
CA LEU A 528 -12.83 -8.93 23.35
C LEU A 528 -13.18 -10.23 24.13
N SER A 529 -13.12 -11.38 23.47
CA SER A 529 -13.49 -12.67 24.06
C SER A 529 -12.41 -13.23 24.99
N HIS A 530 -11.12 -13.10 24.60
CA HIS A 530 -9.99 -13.67 25.35
C HIS A 530 -9.37 -12.71 26.38
N HIS A 531 -9.72 -11.41 26.30
CA HIS A 531 -9.31 -10.39 27.28
C HIS A 531 -10.55 -9.60 27.79
N PRO A 532 -11.57 -10.27 28.36
CA PRO A 532 -12.90 -9.68 28.58
C PRO A 532 -12.92 -8.48 29.54
N ALA A 533 -11.95 -8.39 30.46
CA ALA A 533 -11.85 -7.27 31.41
C ALA A 533 -11.08 -6.06 30.87
N ARG A 534 -10.42 -6.21 29.72
CA ARG A 534 -9.50 -5.17 29.18
C ARG A 534 -10.23 -4.11 28.35
N PHE A 535 -11.13 -4.56 27.50
CA PHE A 535 -11.72 -3.70 26.47
C PHE A 535 -13.15 -3.30 26.82
N ARG A 536 -13.46 -2.01 26.66
CA ARG A 536 -14.79 -1.47 26.90
C ARG A 536 -15.80 -1.88 25.83
N PHE A 537 -15.34 -2.15 24.63
CA PHE A 537 -16.12 -2.68 23.51
C PHE A 537 -15.21 -3.13 22.37
N ALA A 538 -15.79 -3.82 21.39
CA ALA A 538 -15.17 -4.04 20.08
C ALA A 538 -16.07 -3.56 18.93
N PHE A 539 -15.44 -3.05 17.87
CA PHE A 539 -16.07 -2.89 16.56
C PHE A 539 -15.47 -3.90 15.57
N ALA A 540 -16.36 -4.61 14.86
CA ALA A 540 -15.97 -5.63 13.90
C ALA A 540 -16.71 -5.44 12.55
N GLY A 541 -16.00 -4.94 11.53
CA GLY A 541 -16.52 -4.84 10.17
C GLY A 541 -16.29 -6.14 9.40
N ALA A 542 -17.35 -6.72 8.82
CA ALA A 542 -17.32 -7.94 8.02
C ALA A 542 -16.43 -9.05 8.61
N PRO A 543 -16.58 -9.40 9.92
CA PRO A 543 -15.67 -10.31 10.58
C PRO A 543 -15.93 -11.77 10.20
N PRO A 544 -14.90 -12.58 9.86
CA PRO A 544 -14.98 -14.01 10.07
C PRO A 544 -15.23 -14.28 11.56
N THR A 545 -16.07 -15.26 11.89
CA THR A 545 -16.40 -15.58 13.28
C THR A 545 -15.82 -16.90 13.72
N GLU A 546 -15.37 -17.72 12.75
CA GLU A 546 -14.68 -19.00 12.92
C GLU A 546 -13.66 -19.15 11.78
N TYR A 547 -12.34 -19.08 12.12
CA TYR A 547 -11.30 -18.91 11.10
C TYR A 547 -10.98 -20.21 10.34
N GLY A 548 -11.11 -21.37 10.98
CA GLY A 548 -10.93 -22.66 10.33
C GLY A 548 -11.98 -22.92 9.25
N TRP A 549 -13.24 -22.61 9.58
CA TRP A 549 -14.35 -22.73 8.64
C TRP A 549 -14.21 -21.76 7.46
N ILE A 550 -13.90 -20.50 7.71
CA ILE A 550 -13.80 -19.51 6.63
C ILE A 550 -12.68 -19.83 5.65
N LYS A 551 -11.53 -20.34 6.13
CA LYS A 551 -10.43 -20.73 5.24
C LYS A 551 -10.80 -21.94 4.38
N GLN A 552 -11.52 -22.89 4.90
CA GLN A 552 -12.06 -24.00 4.12
C GLN A 552 -13.05 -23.48 3.07
N TRP A 553 -14.02 -22.67 3.49
CA TRP A 553 -15.01 -22.08 2.59
C TRP A 553 -14.36 -21.27 1.46
N GLN A 554 -13.40 -20.42 1.78
CA GLN A 554 -12.67 -19.61 0.78
C GLN A 554 -11.90 -20.48 -0.22
N ALA A 555 -11.29 -21.59 0.23
CA ALA A 555 -10.58 -22.51 -0.66
C ALA A 555 -11.52 -23.31 -1.59
N GLU A 556 -12.76 -23.55 -1.15
CA GLU A 556 -13.79 -24.24 -1.92
C GLU A 556 -14.52 -23.28 -2.91
N HIS A 557 -14.61 -21.98 -2.55
CA HIS A 557 -15.28 -20.95 -3.34
C HIS A 557 -14.27 -19.95 -3.95
N ASP A 558 -13.10 -20.46 -4.32
CA ASP A 558 -11.99 -19.66 -4.86
C ASP A 558 -12.44 -18.84 -6.08
N SER A 559 -12.35 -17.51 -5.97
CA SER A 559 -12.86 -16.58 -6.97
C SER A 559 -11.91 -15.39 -7.19
N ASP A 560 -12.12 -14.64 -8.27
CA ASP A 560 -11.37 -13.42 -8.55
C ASP A 560 -11.47 -12.37 -7.42
N ALA A 561 -12.60 -12.34 -6.68
CA ALA A 561 -12.79 -11.45 -5.55
C ALA A 561 -11.85 -11.77 -4.39
N LEU A 562 -11.51 -13.06 -4.22
CA LEU A 562 -10.62 -13.55 -3.17
C LEU A 562 -9.15 -13.48 -3.56
N ARG A 563 -8.83 -13.67 -4.85
CA ARG A 563 -7.46 -13.69 -5.36
C ARG A 563 -7.33 -13.11 -6.77
N PRO A 564 -7.41 -11.82 -6.95
CA PRO A 564 -7.22 -11.24 -8.27
C PRO A 564 -5.83 -11.64 -8.82
N GLU A 565 -5.84 -12.47 -9.88
CA GLU A 565 -4.63 -12.89 -10.64
C GLU A 565 -3.53 -13.63 -9.83
N GLY A 566 -3.86 -14.21 -8.66
CA GLY A 566 -2.93 -14.99 -7.85
C GLY A 566 -3.07 -16.52 -8.00
N PRO A 567 -2.19 -17.31 -7.38
CA PRO A 567 -2.35 -18.75 -7.25
C PRO A 567 -3.63 -19.12 -6.51
N PRO A 568 -4.23 -20.30 -6.75
CA PRO A 568 -5.38 -20.77 -6.00
C PRO A 568 -5.17 -20.74 -4.48
N LEU A 569 -6.19 -20.31 -3.73
CA LEU A 569 -6.12 -20.22 -2.26
C LEU A 569 -5.84 -21.57 -1.61
N SER A 570 -6.32 -22.66 -2.23
CA SER A 570 -6.03 -24.04 -1.80
C SER A 570 -4.54 -24.39 -1.78
N LEU A 571 -3.73 -23.69 -2.56
CA LEU A 571 -2.26 -23.83 -2.60
C LEU A 571 -1.56 -22.79 -1.71
N GLN A 572 -2.06 -21.55 -1.67
CA GLN A 572 -1.46 -20.49 -0.87
C GLN A 572 -1.64 -20.74 0.64
N PHE A 573 -2.83 -21.13 1.09
CA PHE A 573 -3.15 -21.26 2.50
C PHE A 573 -2.23 -22.21 3.27
N PRO A 574 -1.94 -23.42 2.80
CA PRO A 574 -1.01 -24.31 3.52
C PRO A 574 0.40 -23.73 3.67
N GLN A 575 0.92 -23.03 2.64
CA GLN A 575 2.25 -22.42 2.67
C GLN A 575 2.33 -21.26 3.67
N LEU A 576 1.22 -20.57 3.91
CA LEU A 576 1.06 -19.51 4.91
C LEU A 576 0.71 -20.04 6.31
N GLY A 577 0.74 -21.36 6.49
CA GLY A 577 0.42 -22.04 7.74
C GLY A 577 -1.07 -22.28 8.00
N PHE A 578 -1.97 -21.88 7.10
CA PHE A 578 -3.42 -22.13 7.24
C PHE A 578 -3.76 -23.56 6.82
N ARG A 579 -3.58 -24.50 7.73
CA ARG A 579 -3.74 -25.94 7.47
C ARG A 579 -5.22 -26.36 7.46
N TYR A 580 -6.04 -25.70 6.66
CA TYR A 580 -7.51 -25.86 6.66
C TYR A 580 -7.99 -27.28 6.33
N LYS A 581 -7.15 -28.15 5.75
CA LYS A 581 -7.43 -29.58 5.54
C LYS A 581 -7.10 -30.44 6.78
N ASP A 582 -6.26 -29.93 7.69
CA ASP A 582 -5.88 -30.63 8.92
C ASP A 582 -6.98 -30.49 9.96
N ALA A 583 -7.52 -31.62 10.43
CA ALA A 583 -8.58 -31.65 11.43
C ALA A 583 -8.15 -31.05 12.78
N ALA A 584 -6.90 -31.31 13.21
CA ALA A 584 -6.38 -30.79 14.47
C ALA A 584 -6.25 -29.26 14.44
N TRP A 585 -5.76 -28.69 13.33
CA TRP A 585 -5.68 -27.25 13.14
C TRP A 585 -7.08 -26.61 13.13
N ARG A 586 -8.04 -27.20 12.38
CA ARG A 586 -9.41 -26.67 12.36
C ARG A 586 -10.04 -26.71 13.75
N GLN A 587 -9.85 -27.81 14.49
CA GLN A 587 -10.37 -27.93 15.85
C GLN A 587 -9.74 -26.90 16.81
N LYS A 588 -8.43 -26.63 16.68
CA LYS A 588 -7.76 -25.54 17.42
C LYS A 588 -8.40 -24.20 17.07
N MET A 589 -8.54 -23.86 15.77
CA MET A 589 -9.13 -22.59 15.32
C MET A 589 -10.58 -22.44 15.77
N HIS A 590 -11.35 -23.55 15.81
CA HIS A 590 -12.72 -23.53 16.34
C HIS A 590 -12.73 -23.23 17.84
N ARG A 591 -11.98 -23.98 18.65
CA ARG A 591 -11.95 -23.77 20.13
C ARG A 591 -11.50 -22.36 20.51
N GLU A 592 -10.60 -21.77 19.75
CA GLU A 592 -10.07 -20.42 19.99
C GLU A 592 -10.89 -19.32 19.31
N SER A 593 -11.93 -19.66 18.53
CA SER A 593 -12.71 -18.70 17.75
C SER A 593 -13.56 -17.77 18.62
N PRO A 594 -13.89 -16.56 18.11
CA PRO A 594 -14.89 -15.71 18.76
C PRO A 594 -16.22 -16.42 18.96
N LEU A 595 -16.61 -17.33 18.05
CA LEU A 595 -17.85 -18.10 18.14
C LEU A 595 -17.84 -19.04 19.35
N ALA A 596 -16.78 -19.81 19.53
CA ALA A 596 -16.65 -20.72 20.67
C ALA A 596 -16.49 -19.97 22.01
N ALA A 597 -15.85 -18.80 21.97
CA ALA A 597 -15.59 -17.98 23.16
C ALA A 597 -16.71 -16.98 23.49
N LEU A 598 -17.87 -17.04 22.82
CA LEU A 598 -19.01 -16.15 23.06
C LEU A 598 -19.43 -16.03 24.52
N GLY A 599 -19.40 -17.14 25.27
CA GLY A 599 -19.73 -17.16 26.68
C GLY A 599 -18.89 -16.23 27.56
N ALA A 600 -17.65 -15.96 27.15
CA ALA A 600 -16.69 -15.09 27.87
C ALA A 600 -16.92 -13.60 27.65
N LEU A 601 -17.73 -13.18 26.69
CA LEU A 601 -17.97 -11.76 26.42
C LEU A 601 -18.59 -11.05 27.64
N GLN A 602 -17.93 -9.98 28.09
CA GLN A 602 -18.39 -9.11 29.18
C GLN A 602 -18.73 -7.70 28.67
N ALA A 603 -18.14 -7.28 27.57
CA ALA A 603 -18.34 -5.97 26.95
C ALA A 603 -19.05 -6.11 25.59
N PRO A 604 -19.72 -5.04 25.12
CA PRO A 604 -20.51 -5.10 23.88
C PRO A 604 -19.66 -5.16 22.60
N ALA A 605 -20.26 -5.76 21.57
CA ALA A 605 -19.69 -5.78 20.22
C ALA A 605 -20.61 -5.05 19.24
N TYR A 606 -20.02 -4.23 18.36
CA TYR A 606 -20.68 -3.56 17.24
C TYR A 606 -20.23 -4.18 15.93
N ILE A 607 -21.15 -4.73 15.17
CA ILE A 607 -20.86 -5.49 13.95
C ILE A 607 -21.45 -4.76 12.75
N TRP A 608 -20.66 -4.58 11.72
CA TRP A 608 -21.09 -4.18 10.38
C TRP A 608 -20.90 -5.32 9.40
N ALA A 609 -21.85 -5.52 8.47
CA ALA A 609 -21.77 -6.53 7.42
C ALA A 609 -22.38 -6.00 6.11
N GLY A 610 -21.77 -6.32 4.96
CA GLY A 610 -22.36 -6.14 3.65
C GLY A 610 -23.30 -7.29 3.30
N ALA A 611 -24.46 -6.99 2.72
CA ALA A 611 -25.43 -8.02 2.34
C ALA A 611 -24.92 -8.93 1.22
N HIS A 612 -24.03 -8.43 0.37
CA HIS A 612 -23.48 -9.10 -0.81
C HIS A 612 -21.98 -9.46 -0.64
N ASP A 613 -21.54 -9.64 0.60
CA ASP A 613 -20.12 -9.95 0.87
C ASP A 613 -19.72 -11.29 0.26
N ASP A 614 -18.78 -11.24 -0.68
CA ASP A 614 -18.24 -12.37 -1.44
C ASP A 614 -16.93 -12.93 -0.85
N ARG A 615 -16.43 -12.36 0.27
CA ARG A 615 -15.23 -12.80 0.99
C ARG A 615 -15.53 -13.42 2.33
N VAL A 616 -16.50 -12.87 3.06
CA VAL A 616 -16.98 -13.36 4.35
C VAL A 616 -18.51 -13.49 4.27
N PRO A 617 -19.04 -14.68 4.06
CA PRO A 617 -20.47 -14.88 3.88
C PRO A 617 -21.30 -14.33 5.03
N LEU A 618 -22.30 -13.49 4.72
CA LEU A 618 -23.20 -12.88 5.71
C LEU A 618 -23.80 -13.92 6.66
N LYS A 619 -24.10 -15.14 6.17
CA LYS A 619 -24.66 -16.24 6.98
C LYS A 619 -23.81 -16.58 8.20
N SER A 620 -22.48 -16.48 8.13
CA SER A 620 -21.59 -16.75 9.28
C SER A 620 -21.70 -15.68 10.37
N ILE A 621 -21.86 -14.42 9.96
CA ILE A 621 -22.06 -13.30 10.87
C ILE A 621 -23.44 -13.39 11.55
N VAL A 622 -24.48 -13.68 10.77
CA VAL A 622 -25.85 -13.86 11.29
C VAL A 622 -25.92 -15.02 12.29
N HIS A 623 -25.22 -16.12 12.00
CA HIS A 623 -25.12 -17.25 12.94
C HIS A 623 -24.44 -16.83 14.26
N TYR A 624 -23.29 -16.15 14.20
CA TYR A 624 -22.59 -15.64 15.39
C TYR A 624 -23.49 -14.73 16.23
N VAL A 625 -24.20 -13.83 15.57
CA VAL A 625 -25.13 -12.89 16.21
C VAL A 625 -26.32 -13.61 16.85
N GLY A 626 -26.85 -14.65 16.19
CA GLY A 626 -27.92 -15.50 16.72
C GLY A 626 -27.50 -16.20 18.00
N GLU A 627 -26.33 -16.83 18.02
CA GLU A 627 -25.78 -17.50 19.20
C GLU A 627 -25.48 -16.51 20.33
N ALA A 628 -24.90 -15.34 20.01
CA ALA A 628 -24.65 -14.30 21.01
C ALA A 628 -25.95 -13.83 21.69
N ARG A 629 -27.05 -13.67 20.93
CA ARG A 629 -28.37 -13.33 21.48
C ARG A 629 -28.92 -14.43 22.37
N ARG A 630 -28.79 -15.71 21.95
CA ARG A 630 -29.22 -16.86 22.74
C ARG A 630 -28.51 -16.91 24.11
N LEU A 631 -27.25 -16.48 24.14
CA LEU A 631 -26.44 -16.38 25.37
C LEU A 631 -26.63 -15.03 26.11
N GLY A 632 -27.56 -14.18 25.69
CA GLY A 632 -27.84 -12.91 26.35
C GLY A 632 -26.72 -11.86 26.20
N LYS A 633 -25.82 -12.01 25.23
CA LYS A 633 -24.68 -11.09 25.04
C LYS A 633 -25.10 -9.79 24.35
N SER A 634 -24.47 -8.69 24.76
CA SER A 634 -24.73 -7.37 24.20
C SER A 634 -24.00 -7.17 22.89
N LEU A 635 -24.77 -6.96 21.80
CA LEU A 635 -24.20 -6.64 20.49
C LEU A 635 -25.19 -5.84 19.63
N SER A 636 -24.64 -5.07 18.69
CA SER A 636 -25.39 -4.41 17.61
C SER A 636 -24.96 -4.97 16.27
N LEU A 637 -25.91 -5.11 15.33
CA LEU A 637 -25.66 -5.52 13.94
C LEU A 637 -26.29 -4.53 12.98
N LEU A 638 -25.46 -3.94 12.13
CA LEU A 638 -25.88 -3.17 10.95
C LEU A 638 -25.53 -3.97 9.69
N ILE A 639 -26.54 -4.23 8.85
CA ILE A 639 -26.35 -4.84 7.52
C ILE A 639 -26.55 -3.76 6.48
N ASP A 640 -25.50 -3.47 5.71
CA ASP A 640 -25.58 -2.57 4.56
C ASP A 640 -26.13 -3.36 3.34
N PRO A 641 -27.32 -3.00 2.83
CA PRO A 641 -27.99 -3.79 1.81
C PRO A 641 -27.32 -3.75 0.45
N ASP A 642 -26.55 -2.70 0.17
CA ASP A 642 -25.93 -2.45 -1.14
C ASP A 642 -24.41 -2.79 -1.14
N ALA A 643 -23.88 -3.14 0.00
CA ALA A 643 -22.44 -3.35 0.15
C ALA A 643 -22.04 -4.82 -0.06
N ARG A 644 -20.84 -4.99 -0.63
CA ARG A 644 -20.07 -6.23 -0.58
C ARG A 644 -19.20 -6.26 0.66
N HIS A 645 -17.91 -6.54 0.49
CA HIS A 645 -16.95 -6.62 1.62
C HIS A 645 -16.63 -5.28 2.28
N VAL A 646 -16.89 -4.16 1.59
CA VAL A 646 -16.69 -2.79 2.08
C VAL A 646 -17.90 -1.94 1.70
N PRO A 647 -18.16 -0.80 2.38
CA PRO A 647 -19.20 0.13 1.96
C PRO A 647 -18.97 0.63 0.53
N GLU A 648 -19.99 0.59 -0.32
CA GLU A 648 -19.91 1.00 -1.74
C GLU A 648 -20.63 2.32 -2.01
N SER A 649 -21.67 2.63 -1.25
CA SER A 649 -22.39 3.91 -1.33
C SER A 649 -21.86 4.94 -0.34
N VAL A 650 -22.06 6.24 -0.63
CA VAL A 650 -21.68 7.32 0.30
C VAL A 650 -22.44 7.21 1.62
N LEU A 651 -23.72 6.90 1.57
CA LEU A 651 -24.58 6.77 2.76
C LEU A 651 -24.20 5.52 3.57
N GLY A 652 -23.89 4.39 2.89
CA GLY A 652 -23.38 3.19 3.54
C GLY A 652 -22.03 3.44 4.24
N ALA A 653 -21.13 4.18 3.59
CA ALA A 653 -19.86 4.58 4.20
C ALA A 653 -20.05 5.53 5.41
N GLU A 654 -21.02 6.44 5.35
CA GLU A 654 -21.36 7.29 6.48
C GLU A 654 -21.96 6.48 7.64
N ALA A 655 -22.83 5.50 7.34
CA ALA A 655 -23.39 4.61 8.34
C ALA A 655 -22.31 3.74 9.01
N PHE A 656 -21.32 3.29 8.25
CA PHE A 656 -20.14 2.58 8.77
C PHE A 656 -19.35 3.48 9.72
N LEU A 657 -19.01 4.70 9.33
CA LEU A 657 -18.32 5.67 10.21
C LEU A 657 -19.16 6.03 11.43
N TYR A 658 -20.49 6.16 11.29
CA TYR A 658 -21.38 6.40 12.42
C TYR A 658 -21.33 5.26 13.44
N LEU A 659 -21.32 3.99 12.99
CA LEU A 659 -21.28 2.85 13.90
C LEU A 659 -19.97 2.82 14.71
N ILE A 660 -18.86 3.16 14.08
CA ILE A 660 -17.55 3.33 14.75
C ILE A 660 -17.61 4.45 15.79
N GLU A 661 -18.11 5.61 15.36
CA GLU A 661 -18.17 6.83 16.19
C GLU A 661 -19.09 6.65 17.39
N ILE A 662 -20.31 6.12 17.19
CA ILE A 662 -21.28 5.94 18.27
C ILE A 662 -20.83 4.89 19.29
N ALA A 663 -20.20 3.81 18.83
CA ALA A 663 -19.64 2.80 19.70
C ALA A 663 -18.54 3.39 20.60
N ALA A 664 -17.62 4.15 20.02
CA ALA A 664 -16.56 4.82 20.76
C ALA A 664 -17.12 5.88 21.75
N HIS A 665 -18.05 6.70 21.30
CA HIS A 665 -18.68 7.74 22.13
C HIS A 665 -19.37 7.14 23.36
N ARG A 666 -20.16 6.09 23.18
CA ARG A 666 -20.92 5.46 24.27
C ARG A 666 -20.05 4.83 25.35
N HIS A 667 -18.93 4.23 24.97
CA HIS A 667 -18.13 3.41 25.88
C HIS A 667 -16.83 4.05 26.35
N LEU A 668 -16.35 5.07 25.63
CA LEU A 668 -15.10 5.77 25.93
C LEU A 668 -15.31 7.29 26.10
N GLY A 669 -16.52 7.80 25.88
CA GLY A 669 -16.76 9.26 25.81
C GLY A 669 -16.25 9.83 24.49
N GLY A 670 -15.85 11.10 24.47
CA GLY A 670 -15.33 11.77 23.27
C GLY A 670 -16.42 12.43 22.44
N GLY A 671 -16.02 12.93 21.25
CA GLY A 671 -16.92 13.70 20.38
C GLY A 671 -17.91 12.81 19.61
N LEU A 672 -19.04 13.42 19.22
CA LEU A 672 -20.05 12.79 18.35
C LEU A 672 -20.60 13.84 17.38
N SER A 673 -20.68 13.50 16.08
CA SER A 673 -21.31 14.35 15.07
C SER A 673 -22.84 14.20 15.08
N SER A 674 -23.54 15.23 14.61
CA SER A 674 -24.97 15.15 14.33
C SER A 674 -25.31 14.06 13.31
N VAL A 675 -26.53 13.57 13.33
CA VAL A 675 -27.05 12.54 12.42
C VAL A 675 -28.04 13.20 11.48
N SER A 676 -27.79 13.12 10.16
CA SER A 676 -28.71 13.63 9.14
C SER A 676 -30.01 12.85 9.11
N PRO A 677 -31.12 13.43 8.59
CA PRO A 677 -32.37 12.70 8.42
C PRO A 677 -32.20 11.44 7.53
N GLU A 678 -31.40 11.52 6.48
CA GLU A 678 -31.09 10.44 5.53
C GLU A 678 -30.37 9.30 6.22
N LEU A 679 -29.29 9.62 6.97
CA LEU A 679 -28.56 8.63 7.76
C LEU A 679 -29.47 7.97 8.81
N ARG A 680 -30.30 8.76 9.49
CA ARG A 680 -31.25 8.24 10.49
C ARG A 680 -32.26 7.27 9.85
N ALA A 681 -32.77 7.60 8.66
CA ALA A 681 -33.67 6.72 7.93
C ALA A 681 -32.96 5.42 7.46
N PHE A 682 -31.71 5.52 7.02
CA PHE A 682 -30.89 4.36 6.66
C PHE A 682 -30.66 3.45 7.86
N LEU A 683 -30.26 3.99 9.00
CA LEU A 683 -30.00 3.24 10.23
C LEU A 683 -31.25 2.52 10.74
N ARG A 684 -32.42 3.19 10.76
CA ARG A 684 -33.71 2.55 11.16
C ARG A 684 -34.05 1.32 10.35
N ARG A 685 -33.73 1.32 9.05
CA ARG A 685 -34.04 0.19 8.15
C ARG A 685 -33.03 -0.94 8.26
N ASN A 686 -31.76 -0.64 8.56
CA ASN A 686 -30.64 -1.54 8.37
C ASN A 686 -29.95 -2.00 9.67
N VAL A 687 -30.19 -1.34 10.80
CA VAL A 687 -29.81 -1.87 12.12
C VAL A 687 -30.77 -2.99 12.46
N ARG A 688 -30.29 -4.23 12.41
CA ARG A 688 -31.09 -5.44 12.66
C ARG A 688 -31.19 -5.76 14.15
N ILE A 689 -30.18 -5.40 14.90
CA ILE A 689 -30.12 -5.55 16.35
C ILE A 689 -29.47 -4.29 16.89
N ASP A 690 -30.11 -3.68 17.89
CA ASP A 690 -29.57 -2.51 18.61
C ASP A 690 -29.44 -2.85 20.08
N ILE A 691 -28.29 -2.58 20.65
CA ILE A 691 -28.02 -2.72 22.09
C ILE A 691 -29.02 -1.89 22.91
N ASP A 692 -29.44 -0.75 22.41
CA ASP A 692 -30.30 0.21 23.12
C ASP A 692 -31.80 -0.11 23.03
N ALA A 693 -32.21 -0.98 22.11
CA ALA A 693 -33.62 -1.37 21.98
C ALA A 693 -34.16 -2.15 23.18
N ARG A 694 -33.30 -2.45 24.17
CA ARG A 694 -33.65 -3.14 25.43
C ARG A 694 -33.64 -2.20 26.66
N ARG A 695 -33.31 -0.93 26.47
CA ARG A 695 -33.44 0.10 27.51
C ARG A 695 -34.63 1.01 27.18
#